data_afd73a45cd9db73bc789de5f8bb7a079
#
_entry.id   afd73a45cd9db73bc789de5f8bb7a079
#
_cell.length_a   1.000
_cell.length_b   1.000
_cell.length_c   1.000
_cell.angle_alpha   90.00
_cell.angle_beta   90.00
_cell.angle_gamma   90.00
#
_symmetry.space_group_name_H-M   'P 1'
#
loop_
_entity.id
_entity.type
_entity.pdbx_description
1 polymer ?
#
loop_
_entity_poly.entity_id
_entity_poly.type
_entity_poly.pdbx_seq_one_letter_code
_entity_poly.pdbx_strand_id
1 'polypeptide(L)'
;MNAVIASYLTQQPKPPLLKGAGVRWTPLHFNAEAPTEPAGETVGFCLQKRRKDSFVNYFVVNINYIIYKGYFMDILKQLENEFSLKAWQVKNTVELIDAGNTIPFIARYRKEATGSLDDQLLRELNDRLAYLRSLEEQKKKIISSITEQEKMTDEIALAIENAKTLTELEDIYRPFRPKRKTRASVAKALGLDGLAEKIYAQEKGTPSPEILAQEYITDEVPTVEDALQGARDIIAEQVSDDSQGRKLIRYAVKNHGVISVCGADEDLGVYENYAEYSESIKTIADHRVLAINRGEKESKLKVSIDFDKTIAFDLLYNIHCKGNNACTNEVITAVQDAYTRLIFPSIEREIRNELTDNACASSIKVFGENTRQLLMQPPVKGNVTIGLDPGYRTGCKVAVISETGKVLDTGVIYPAPPHNKIDEAKKIIKNLVKKHNVKMFAIGNGTASHETEVFAAEVIKELDCGITYMVVSEAGASVYSASKTAAEEFPQFDVSLRSAVSIARRLQDPLAELVKIDPKAIGVGQYQHDMPQKELSAALDGVVEACVNSVGVDLNTASPQLLSRVAGINSSIAKNIVLYREENGEFTSRSELKKVAKLGPKAFEQCAGFLRVAESKNVFDNTAVHPESYAAAKELLKICNVSESDIKTGNISLLKSQVETLGTSALAKQLDIGEPTLIDIVSELSKPGRDPRDELPKPLLRSDIMGIEDLKAGMELKGTVRNVIDFGAFVDIGVHQDGLVHISQITNKFIKHPSEMLKVGDIVTVWVLSVDAEKKRISLTMKKPK
;
A
#
# COMPACT_ATOMS: atom_id res chain seq x y z
N MET A 1 50.02 -6.51 -14.57
CA MET A 1 48.89 -7.09 -13.83
C MET A 1 49.37 -7.82 -12.55
N ASN A 2 50.31 -8.75 -12.61
CA ASN A 2 50.79 -9.47 -11.40
C ASN A 2 51.51 -8.57 -10.34
N ALA A 3 52.12 -7.46 -10.75
CA ALA A 3 52.82 -6.54 -9.83
C ALA A 3 51.85 -5.59 -9.08
N VAL A 4 50.70 -5.28 -9.68
CA VAL A 4 49.67 -4.43 -9.08
C VAL A 4 48.88 -5.22 -8.03
N ILE A 5 48.63 -6.50 -8.27
CA ILE A 5 47.95 -7.39 -7.33
C ILE A 5 48.80 -7.66 -6.08
N ALA A 6 50.11 -7.79 -6.24
CA ALA A 6 51.02 -7.97 -5.11
C ALA A 6 51.14 -6.70 -4.25
N SER A 7 51.10 -5.50 -4.86
CA SER A 7 51.09 -4.21 -4.15
C SER A 7 49.83 -3.98 -3.35
N TYR A 8 48.66 -4.44 -3.84
CA TYR A 8 47.38 -4.25 -3.18
C TYR A 8 47.19 -5.15 -1.95
N LEU A 9 47.75 -6.35 -1.99
CA LEU A 9 47.69 -7.30 -0.87
C LEU A 9 48.62 -6.97 0.29
N THR A 10 49.62 -6.11 0.08
CA THR A 10 50.59 -5.67 1.11
C THR A 10 50.19 -4.38 1.82
N GLN A 11 49.19 -3.65 1.35
CA GLN A 11 48.73 -2.36 1.94
C GLN A 11 47.44 -2.45 2.79
N GLN A 12 46.86 -3.63 3.00
CA GLN A 12 45.72 -3.78 3.89
C GLN A 12 46.16 -3.90 5.37
N PRO A 13 45.59 -3.17 6.31
CA PRO A 13 45.87 -3.34 7.73
C PRO A 13 45.43 -4.72 8.20
N LYS A 14 46.34 -5.44 8.88
CA LYS A 14 46.02 -6.75 9.49
C LYS A 14 44.85 -6.61 10.47
N PRO A 15 43.84 -7.49 10.38
CA PRO A 15 42.78 -7.52 11.39
C PRO A 15 43.30 -7.83 12.78
N PRO A 16 42.69 -7.31 13.85
CA PRO A 16 43.15 -7.55 15.21
C PRO A 16 42.99 -9.04 15.58
N LEU A 17 44.04 -9.61 16.15
CA LEU A 17 44.12 -10.97 16.67
C LEU A 17 43.08 -11.16 17.80
N LEU A 18 41.99 -11.84 17.52
CA LEU A 18 41.11 -12.41 18.55
C LEU A 18 41.81 -13.62 19.18
N LYS A 19 42.30 -13.49 20.38
CA LYS A 19 42.76 -14.60 21.23
C LYS A 19 41.52 -15.37 21.77
N GLY A 20 41.46 -16.64 21.46
CA GLY A 20 40.69 -17.64 22.21
C GLY A 20 39.57 -18.33 21.45
N ALA A 21 39.90 -19.33 20.64
CA ALA A 21 39.17 -20.58 20.48
C ALA A 21 39.98 -21.46 19.51
N GLY A 22 40.53 -22.51 20.02
CA GLY A 22 41.36 -23.46 19.23
C GLY A 22 40.50 -24.30 18.29
N VAL A 23 40.65 -24.03 17.00
CA VAL A 23 40.22 -24.94 15.96
C VAL A 23 41.47 -25.48 15.27
N ARG A 24 41.75 -26.76 15.51
CA ARG A 24 42.78 -27.51 14.77
C ARG A 24 42.30 -27.76 13.35
N TRP A 25 43.05 -27.28 12.39
CA TRP A 25 42.91 -27.67 11.00
C TRP A 25 43.65 -29.00 10.80
N THR A 26 42.93 -30.09 10.47
CA THR A 26 43.48 -31.30 9.95
C THR A 26 43.43 -31.27 8.40
N PRO A 27 44.52 -31.63 7.71
CA PRO A 27 44.47 -31.71 6.27
C PRO A 27 43.63 -32.96 5.85
N LEU A 28 42.66 -32.77 5.00
CA LEU A 28 41.93 -33.87 4.36
C LEU A 28 42.85 -34.55 3.32
N HIS A 29 43.31 -35.75 3.62
CA HIS A 29 43.90 -36.66 2.64
C HIS A 29 42.77 -37.28 1.80
N PHE A 30 42.79 -37.01 0.52
CA PHE A 30 42.02 -37.76 -0.44
C PHE A 30 42.82 -39.00 -0.87
N ASN A 31 42.43 -40.17 -0.42
CA ASN A 31 42.81 -41.43 -1.01
C ASN A 31 41.96 -41.67 -2.26
N ALA A 32 42.58 -41.69 -3.40
CA ALA A 32 41.99 -42.15 -4.66
C ALA A 32 42.54 -43.54 -4.91
N GLU A 33 41.76 -44.58 -4.72
CA GLU A 33 42.01 -45.91 -5.29
C GLU A 33 41.60 -45.90 -6.76
N ALA A 34 42.52 -46.32 -7.61
CA ALA A 34 42.35 -46.47 -9.05
C ALA A 34 41.93 -47.90 -9.39
N PRO A 35 40.98 -48.09 -10.33
CA PRO A 35 40.84 -49.39 -11.01
C PRO A 35 41.72 -49.43 -12.24
N THR A 36 42.31 -50.60 -12.44
CA THR A 36 43.29 -51.04 -13.46
C THR A 36 42.67 -51.32 -14.83
N GLU A 37 43.36 -50.80 -15.87
CA GLU A 37 43.63 -51.30 -17.26
C GLU A 37 42.57 -51.27 -18.35
N PRO A 38 42.95 -51.32 -19.68
CA PRO A 38 44.18 -50.84 -20.37
C PRO A 38 43.86 -50.00 -21.68
N ALA A 39 45.00 -49.42 -22.17
CA ALA A 39 45.35 -49.07 -23.56
C ALA A 39 44.57 -48.00 -24.35
N GLY A 40 45.36 -46.96 -24.76
CA GLY A 40 44.97 -46.01 -25.83
C GLY A 40 45.61 -44.66 -25.77
N GLU A 41 46.76 -44.47 -26.36
CA GLU A 41 47.62 -43.29 -26.43
C GLU A 41 47.07 -42.09 -27.19
N THR A 42 45.86 -41.61 -26.97
CA THR A 42 45.42 -40.37 -27.66
C THR A 42 44.53 -39.48 -26.79
N VAL A 43 44.30 -39.81 -25.54
CA VAL A 43 43.32 -39.10 -24.68
C VAL A 43 44.02 -38.12 -23.72
N GLY A 44 45.35 -38.21 -23.56
CA GLY A 44 46.09 -37.40 -22.57
C GLY A 44 46.19 -35.90 -22.88
N PHE A 45 46.18 -35.48 -24.14
CA PHE A 45 46.40 -34.08 -24.53
C PHE A 45 45.14 -33.21 -24.47
N CYS A 46 43.99 -33.80 -24.60
CA CYS A 46 42.70 -33.06 -24.56
C CYS A 46 42.19 -32.77 -23.12
N LEU A 47 42.54 -33.63 -22.16
CA LEU A 47 42.14 -33.51 -20.76
C LEU A 47 42.96 -32.49 -19.98
N GLN A 48 44.23 -32.28 -20.33
CA GLN A 48 45.06 -31.22 -19.71
C GLN A 48 44.63 -29.82 -20.16
N LYS A 49 44.22 -29.65 -21.42
CA LYS A 49 43.71 -28.36 -21.92
C LYS A 49 42.38 -28.00 -21.30
N ARG A 50 41.42 -28.96 -21.18
CA ARG A 50 40.12 -28.72 -20.50
C ARG A 50 40.25 -28.47 -19.01
N ARG A 51 41.18 -29.06 -18.29
CA ARG A 51 41.42 -28.77 -16.85
C ARG A 51 42.04 -27.40 -16.63
N LYS A 52 42.92 -26.91 -17.50
CA LYS A 52 43.45 -25.55 -17.41
C LYS A 52 42.38 -24.52 -17.70
N ASP A 53 41.57 -24.68 -18.71
CA ASP A 53 40.49 -23.76 -19.06
C ASP A 53 39.37 -23.72 -17.99
N SER A 54 39.07 -24.86 -17.39
CA SER A 54 38.10 -24.92 -16.29
C SER A 54 38.63 -24.32 -14.98
N PHE A 55 39.95 -24.43 -14.71
CA PHE A 55 40.55 -23.80 -13.54
C PHE A 55 40.70 -22.30 -13.73
N VAL A 56 41.07 -21.82 -14.93
CA VAL A 56 41.13 -20.42 -15.27
C VAL A 56 39.72 -19.82 -15.24
N ASN A 57 38.69 -20.50 -15.82
CA ASN A 57 37.32 -20.05 -15.73
C ASN A 57 36.78 -20.07 -14.29
N TYR A 58 37.11 -21.08 -13.48
CA TYR A 58 36.72 -21.12 -12.08
C TYR A 58 37.39 -20.00 -11.26
N PHE A 59 38.66 -19.67 -11.56
CA PHE A 59 39.40 -18.59 -10.90
C PHE A 59 38.90 -17.20 -11.37
N VAL A 60 38.65 -17.04 -12.67
CA VAL A 60 38.08 -15.81 -13.25
C VAL A 60 36.65 -15.57 -12.74
N VAL A 61 35.84 -16.61 -12.65
CA VAL A 61 34.46 -16.53 -12.08
C VAL A 61 34.53 -16.22 -10.58
N ASN A 62 35.47 -16.79 -9.81
CA ASN A 62 35.61 -16.46 -8.39
C ASN A 62 36.26 -15.10 -8.13
N ILE A 63 37.23 -14.65 -8.94
CA ILE A 63 37.77 -13.31 -8.85
C ILE A 63 36.72 -12.29 -9.25
N ASN A 64 35.95 -12.52 -10.32
CA ASN A 64 34.81 -11.70 -10.66
C ASN A 64 33.77 -11.69 -9.54
N TYR A 65 33.46 -12.82 -8.91
CA TYR A 65 32.55 -12.96 -7.79
C TYR A 65 33.04 -12.20 -6.54
N ILE A 66 34.35 -12.16 -6.27
CA ILE A 66 34.96 -11.41 -5.16
C ILE A 66 35.00 -9.90 -5.47
N ILE A 67 35.29 -9.51 -6.72
CA ILE A 67 35.25 -8.11 -7.17
C ILE A 67 33.80 -7.62 -7.16
N TYR A 68 32.84 -8.43 -7.64
CA TYR A 68 31.41 -8.10 -7.61
C TYR A 68 30.84 -7.96 -6.19
N LYS A 69 31.36 -8.66 -5.20
CA LYS A 69 30.87 -8.58 -3.81
C LYS A 69 31.19 -7.24 -3.13
N GLY A 70 32.14 -6.45 -3.66
CA GLY A 70 32.45 -5.09 -3.19
C GLY A 70 31.62 -3.99 -3.84
N TYR A 71 30.91 -4.30 -4.93
CA TYR A 71 30.21 -3.30 -5.76
C TYR A 71 28.70 -3.20 -5.51
N PHE A 72 28.12 -3.97 -4.56
CA PHE A 72 26.69 -3.91 -4.31
C PHE A 72 26.32 -3.02 -3.14
N MET A 73 25.23 -2.28 -3.30
CA MET A 73 24.62 -1.47 -2.25
C MET A 73 24.38 -2.30 -1.00
N ASP A 74 24.84 -1.82 0.15
CA ASP A 74 24.44 -2.38 1.43
C ASP A 74 23.01 -1.96 1.72
N ILE A 75 22.07 -2.84 1.32
CA ILE A 75 20.62 -2.62 1.47
C ILE A 75 20.26 -2.32 2.92
N LEU A 76 20.90 -3.01 3.87
CA LEU A 76 20.60 -2.80 5.30
C LEU A 76 20.98 -1.39 5.70
N LYS A 77 22.17 -0.92 5.31
CA LYS A 77 22.63 0.44 5.60
C LYS A 77 21.79 1.52 4.91
N GLN A 78 21.28 1.23 3.70
CA GLN A 78 20.37 2.13 3.01
C GLN A 78 19.06 2.27 3.79
N LEU A 79 18.48 1.15 4.23
CA LEU A 79 17.26 1.14 5.04
C LEU A 79 17.46 1.83 6.40
N GLU A 80 18.62 1.62 7.07
CA GLU A 80 18.98 2.34 8.29
C GLU A 80 18.88 3.85 8.12
N ASN A 81 19.47 4.36 7.04
CA ASN A 81 19.50 5.80 6.75
C ASN A 81 18.11 6.33 6.36
N GLU A 82 17.37 5.64 5.49
CA GLU A 82 16.07 6.09 4.99
C GLU A 82 15.02 6.13 6.10
N PHE A 83 14.99 5.11 6.97
CA PHE A 83 14.02 5.01 8.06
C PHE A 83 14.53 5.58 9.39
N SER A 84 15.77 6.06 9.44
CA SER A 84 16.42 6.54 10.67
C SER A 84 16.39 5.51 11.81
N LEU A 85 16.55 4.22 11.46
CA LEU A 85 16.55 3.09 12.38
C LEU A 85 17.98 2.68 12.76
N LYS A 86 18.10 1.95 13.86
CA LYS A 86 19.38 1.37 14.30
C LYS A 86 19.70 0.11 13.48
N ALA A 87 20.97 -0.15 13.23
CA ALA A 87 21.45 -1.30 12.44
C ALA A 87 20.83 -2.64 12.90
N TRP A 88 20.75 -2.88 14.20
CA TRP A 88 20.18 -4.11 14.73
C TRP A 88 18.66 -4.23 14.48
N GLN A 89 17.92 -3.11 14.49
CA GLN A 89 16.48 -3.11 14.19
C GLN A 89 16.22 -3.54 12.76
N VAL A 90 16.94 -2.92 11.80
CA VAL A 90 16.80 -3.25 10.38
C VAL A 90 17.21 -4.70 10.12
N LYS A 91 18.38 -5.11 10.64
CA LYS A 91 18.87 -6.48 10.45
C LYS A 91 17.88 -7.52 10.95
N ASN A 92 17.44 -7.41 12.21
CA ASN A 92 16.53 -8.36 12.81
C ASN A 92 15.16 -8.37 12.11
N THR A 93 14.67 -7.19 11.69
CA THR A 93 13.40 -7.08 10.95
C THR A 93 13.49 -7.80 9.60
N VAL A 94 14.58 -7.58 8.86
CA VAL A 94 14.79 -8.25 7.56
C VAL A 94 14.93 -9.76 7.75
N GLU A 95 15.67 -10.23 8.78
CA GLU A 95 15.78 -11.65 9.09
C GLU A 95 14.42 -12.29 9.42
N LEU A 96 13.57 -11.59 10.18
CA LEU A 96 12.20 -12.06 10.48
C LEU A 96 11.32 -12.14 9.23
N ILE A 97 11.38 -11.13 8.36
CA ILE A 97 10.67 -11.12 7.06
C ILE A 97 11.14 -12.28 6.18
N ASP A 98 12.45 -12.48 6.06
CA ASP A 98 13.05 -13.53 5.25
C ASP A 98 12.76 -14.94 5.78
N ALA A 99 12.61 -15.06 7.10
CA ALA A 99 12.09 -16.27 7.73
C ALA A 99 10.61 -16.51 7.41
N GLY A 100 9.93 -15.58 6.73
CA GLY A 100 8.54 -15.67 6.30
C GLY A 100 7.53 -15.47 7.43
N ASN A 101 7.86 -14.63 8.41
CA ASN A 101 6.90 -14.17 9.38
C ASN A 101 6.00 -13.09 8.79
N THR A 102 4.75 -13.07 9.19
CA THR A 102 3.78 -12.05 8.76
C THR A 102 4.01 -10.73 9.49
N ILE A 103 3.72 -9.61 8.83
CA ILE A 103 3.90 -8.28 9.43
C ILE A 103 3.12 -8.10 10.73
N PRO A 104 1.83 -8.49 10.84
CA PRO A 104 1.10 -8.38 12.10
C PRO A 104 1.73 -9.19 13.25
N PHE A 105 2.27 -10.38 12.94
CA PHE A 105 2.97 -11.20 13.93
C PHE A 105 4.27 -10.53 14.41
N ILE A 106 5.08 -10.00 13.50
CA ILE A 106 6.30 -9.26 13.84
C ILE A 106 5.96 -8.06 14.72
N ALA A 107 4.99 -7.22 14.30
CA ALA A 107 4.57 -6.02 15.02
C ALA A 107 4.08 -6.32 16.44
N ARG A 108 3.36 -7.43 16.61
CA ARG A 108 2.74 -7.76 17.90
C ARG A 108 3.63 -8.60 18.81
N TYR A 109 4.31 -9.62 18.28
CA TYR A 109 4.98 -10.66 19.08
C TYR A 109 6.50 -10.70 18.95
N ARG A 110 7.12 -9.80 18.20
CA ARG A 110 8.59 -9.72 18.04
C ARG A 110 9.11 -8.30 18.32
N LYS A 111 8.47 -7.59 19.26
CA LYS A 111 8.79 -6.19 19.61
C LYS A 111 10.21 -6.01 20.09
N GLU A 112 10.74 -6.94 20.88
CA GLU A 112 12.12 -6.91 21.37
C GLU A 112 13.12 -7.00 20.22
N ALA A 113 12.85 -7.85 19.24
CA ALA A 113 13.74 -8.05 18.10
C ALA A 113 13.75 -6.84 17.16
N THR A 114 12.64 -6.10 17.04
CA THR A 114 12.49 -4.96 16.14
C THR A 114 12.61 -3.60 16.82
N GLY A 115 12.59 -3.56 18.16
CA GLY A 115 12.53 -2.32 18.94
C GLY A 115 11.16 -1.64 18.84
N SER A 116 10.11 -2.43 18.87
CA SER A 116 8.70 -1.99 18.85
C SER A 116 8.29 -1.19 17.61
N LEU A 117 8.79 -1.57 16.43
CA LEU A 117 8.30 -1.02 15.17
C LEU A 117 6.83 -1.36 14.99
N ASP A 118 6.03 -0.37 14.56
CA ASP A 118 4.61 -0.57 14.30
C ASP A 118 4.34 -1.26 12.95
N ASP A 119 3.10 -1.70 12.75
CA ASP A 119 2.67 -2.45 11.56
C ASP A 119 2.86 -1.63 10.27
N GLN A 120 2.59 -0.33 10.29
CA GLN A 120 2.72 0.52 9.12
C GLN A 120 4.19 0.70 8.72
N LEU A 121 5.06 1.01 9.67
CA LEU A 121 6.49 1.17 9.43
C LEU A 121 7.13 -0.13 8.94
N LEU A 122 6.70 -1.28 9.50
CA LEU A 122 7.15 -2.60 9.03
C LEU A 122 6.71 -2.90 7.60
N ARG A 123 5.51 -2.49 7.18
CA ARG A 123 5.04 -2.61 5.79
C ARG A 123 5.85 -1.72 4.86
N GLU A 124 6.02 -0.45 5.21
CA GLU A 124 6.83 0.49 4.42
C GLU A 124 8.27 0.00 4.26
N LEU A 125 8.87 -0.56 5.32
CA LEU A 125 10.20 -1.16 5.29
C LEU A 125 10.24 -2.40 4.38
N ASN A 126 9.25 -3.28 4.46
CA ASN A 126 9.15 -4.46 3.61
C ASN A 126 9.02 -4.10 2.13
N ASP A 127 8.19 -3.13 1.80
CA ASP A 127 7.99 -2.67 0.42
C ASP A 127 9.27 -2.01 -0.12
N ARG A 128 9.94 -1.22 0.72
CA ARG A 128 11.22 -0.61 0.37
C ARG A 128 12.34 -1.64 0.20
N LEU A 129 12.39 -2.65 1.05
CA LEU A 129 13.31 -3.79 0.93
C LEU A 129 13.10 -4.53 -0.40
N ALA A 130 11.84 -4.78 -0.77
CA ALA A 130 11.52 -5.42 -2.04
C ALA A 130 11.97 -4.57 -3.24
N TYR A 131 11.76 -3.24 -3.19
CA TYR A 131 12.25 -2.31 -4.20
C TYR A 131 13.77 -2.32 -4.34
N LEU A 132 14.50 -2.22 -3.22
CA LEU A 132 15.96 -2.21 -3.24
C LEU A 132 16.55 -3.53 -3.76
N ARG A 133 15.94 -4.66 -3.40
CA ARG A 133 16.30 -5.98 -3.96
C ARG A 133 16.08 -6.04 -5.48
N SER A 134 14.97 -5.50 -5.95
CA SER A 134 14.67 -5.40 -7.39
C SER A 134 15.67 -4.51 -8.11
N LEU A 135 16.04 -3.36 -7.52
CA LEU A 135 17.06 -2.45 -8.06
C LEU A 135 18.41 -3.17 -8.20
N GLU A 136 18.85 -3.89 -7.17
CA GLU A 136 20.11 -4.64 -7.20
C GLU A 136 20.07 -5.79 -8.23
N GLU A 137 18.94 -6.44 -8.39
CA GLU A 137 18.77 -7.46 -9.44
C GLU A 137 18.88 -6.84 -10.85
N GLN A 138 18.30 -5.67 -11.07
CA GLN A 138 18.43 -4.94 -12.33
C GLN A 138 19.87 -4.47 -12.58
N LYS A 139 20.57 -3.97 -11.56
CA LYS A 139 22.00 -3.64 -11.67
C LYS A 139 22.83 -4.83 -12.17
N LYS A 140 22.60 -6.02 -11.58
CA LYS A 140 23.27 -7.26 -12.00
C LYS A 140 23.01 -7.61 -13.47
N LYS A 141 21.74 -7.52 -13.90
CA LYS A 141 21.37 -7.78 -15.31
C LYS A 141 22.05 -6.80 -16.27
N ILE A 142 22.10 -5.52 -15.91
CA ILE A 142 22.71 -4.49 -16.74
C ILE A 142 24.22 -4.68 -16.81
N ILE A 143 24.89 -4.95 -15.69
CA ILE A 143 26.31 -5.26 -15.65
C ILE A 143 26.62 -6.44 -16.57
N SER A 144 25.86 -7.55 -16.47
CA SER A 144 26.04 -8.71 -17.35
C SER A 144 25.90 -8.33 -18.83
N SER A 145 24.84 -7.59 -19.17
CA SER A 145 24.57 -7.18 -20.55
C SER A 145 25.67 -6.26 -21.14
N ILE A 146 26.21 -5.33 -20.35
CA ILE A 146 27.29 -4.43 -20.81
C ILE A 146 28.61 -5.18 -20.92
N THR A 147 28.87 -6.11 -19.99
CA THR A 147 30.07 -6.98 -20.01
C THR A 147 30.07 -7.91 -21.22
N GLU A 148 28.92 -8.51 -21.56
CA GLU A 148 28.75 -9.35 -22.76
C GLU A 148 29.00 -8.57 -24.06
N GLN A 149 28.81 -7.23 -24.05
CA GLN A 149 29.09 -6.33 -25.16
C GLN A 149 30.57 -5.85 -25.19
N GLU A 150 31.40 -6.32 -24.24
CA GLU A 150 32.81 -5.90 -24.07
C GLU A 150 32.99 -4.37 -23.87
N LYS A 151 31.99 -3.67 -23.37
CA LYS A 151 31.95 -2.20 -23.20
C LYS A 151 32.02 -1.75 -21.73
N MET A 152 32.19 -2.67 -20.79
CA MET A 152 32.28 -2.33 -19.37
C MET A 152 33.59 -1.61 -19.07
N THR A 153 33.49 -0.45 -18.42
CA THR A 153 34.61 0.31 -17.88
C THR A 153 34.46 0.52 -16.39
N ASP A 154 35.54 0.87 -15.69
CA ASP A 154 35.49 1.14 -14.25
C ASP A 154 34.57 2.33 -13.92
N GLU A 155 34.48 3.32 -14.79
CA GLU A 155 33.59 4.48 -14.65
C GLU A 155 32.13 4.08 -14.75
N ILE A 156 31.76 3.22 -15.71
CA ILE A 156 30.40 2.71 -15.90
C ILE A 156 30.01 1.83 -14.69
N ALA A 157 30.91 0.96 -14.25
CA ALA A 157 30.69 0.12 -13.08
C ALA A 157 30.40 0.97 -11.82
N LEU A 158 31.21 2.02 -11.58
CA LEU A 158 31.01 2.95 -10.47
C LEU A 158 29.71 3.75 -10.60
N ALA A 159 29.33 4.17 -11.82
CA ALA A 159 28.08 4.88 -12.07
C ALA A 159 26.87 3.97 -11.76
N ILE A 160 26.90 2.69 -12.18
CA ILE A 160 25.85 1.72 -11.89
C ILE A 160 25.74 1.45 -10.38
N GLU A 161 26.88 1.31 -9.68
CA GLU A 161 26.92 1.13 -8.23
C GLU A 161 26.23 2.29 -7.50
N ASN A 162 26.57 3.53 -7.88
CA ASN A 162 26.05 4.74 -7.25
C ASN A 162 24.60 5.07 -7.63
N ALA A 163 24.01 4.41 -8.63
CA ALA A 163 22.62 4.62 -9.02
C ALA A 163 21.68 4.23 -7.87
N LYS A 164 20.85 5.18 -7.44
CA LYS A 164 19.91 5.03 -6.31
C LYS A 164 18.49 4.74 -6.77
N THR A 165 18.20 4.94 -8.05
CA THR A 165 16.89 4.76 -8.64
C THR A 165 16.98 3.96 -9.94
N LEU A 166 15.85 3.31 -10.30
CA LEU A 166 15.74 2.63 -11.58
C LEU A 166 15.92 3.60 -12.76
N THR A 167 15.47 4.84 -12.61
CA THR A 167 15.62 5.89 -13.63
C THR A 167 17.09 6.23 -13.89
N GLU A 168 17.87 6.44 -12.83
CA GLU A 168 19.32 6.68 -12.96
C GLU A 168 20.04 5.49 -13.61
N LEU A 169 19.64 4.28 -13.25
CA LEU A 169 20.17 3.04 -13.79
C LEU A 169 19.83 2.88 -15.29
N GLU A 170 18.60 3.20 -15.68
CA GLU A 170 18.15 3.17 -17.08
C GLU A 170 18.88 4.23 -17.94
N ASP A 171 19.15 5.43 -17.42
CA ASP A 171 19.94 6.45 -18.12
C ASP A 171 21.38 5.97 -18.40
N ILE A 172 22.03 5.30 -17.42
CA ILE A 172 23.35 4.72 -17.59
C ILE A 172 23.34 3.59 -18.63
N TYR A 173 22.30 2.75 -18.63
CA TYR A 173 22.18 1.62 -19.55
C TYR A 173 21.77 2.01 -20.96
N ARG A 174 21.18 3.19 -21.15
CA ARG A 174 20.58 3.64 -22.42
C ARG A 174 21.50 3.55 -23.62
N PRO A 175 22.79 3.94 -23.56
CA PRO A 175 23.74 3.80 -24.69
C PRO A 175 23.99 2.36 -25.10
N PHE A 176 23.81 1.39 -24.18
CA PHE A 176 24.15 -0.03 -24.35
C PHE A 176 22.92 -0.88 -24.70
N ARG A 177 21.74 -0.28 -24.60
CA ARG A 177 20.48 -0.99 -24.87
C ARG A 177 20.35 -1.28 -26.36
N PRO A 178 20.02 -2.54 -26.77
CA PRO A 178 19.76 -2.85 -28.15
C PRO A 178 18.64 -1.97 -28.72
N LYS A 179 18.97 -1.14 -29.68
CA LYS A 179 18.02 -0.21 -30.32
C LYS A 179 17.38 -0.86 -31.53
N ARG A 180 16.09 -0.58 -31.76
CA ARG A 180 15.41 -0.88 -33.02
C ARG A 180 15.97 0.07 -34.11
N LYS A 181 15.61 -0.17 -35.39
CA LYS A 181 16.01 0.69 -36.51
C LYS A 181 15.69 2.19 -36.23
N THR A 182 16.74 2.97 -35.93
CA THR A 182 16.66 4.43 -35.70
C THR A 182 17.26 5.16 -36.87
N ARG A 183 17.03 6.48 -37.00
CA ARG A 183 17.67 7.31 -38.04
C ARG A 183 19.21 7.20 -37.91
N ALA A 184 19.73 7.29 -36.69
CA ALA A 184 21.15 7.15 -36.45
C ALA A 184 21.69 5.77 -36.85
N SER A 185 20.95 4.67 -36.54
CA SER A 185 21.39 3.33 -36.94
C SER A 185 21.40 3.12 -38.44
N VAL A 186 20.47 3.78 -39.16
CA VAL A 186 20.48 3.80 -40.62
C VAL A 186 21.68 4.59 -41.14
N ALA A 187 21.95 5.78 -40.60
CA ALA A 187 23.10 6.61 -41.00
C ALA A 187 24.44 5.88 -40.73
N LYS A 188 24.56 5.17 -39.60
CA LYS A 188 25.74 4.32 -39.31
C LYS A 188 25.91 3.20 -40.31
N ALA A 189 24.81 2.55 -40.71
CA ALA A 189 24.86 1.48 -41.73
C ALA A 189 25.32 2.02 -43.12
N LEU A 190 25.11 3.31 -43.37
CA LEU A 190 25.58 4.01 -44.55
C LEU A 190 27.04 4.51 -44.42
N GLY A 191 27.71 4.21 -43.31
CA GLY A 191 29.12 4.54 -43.09
C GLY A 191 29.37 6.00 -42.66
N LEU A 192 28.33 6.72 -42.14
CA LEU A 192 28.43 8.14 -41.76
C LEU A 192 28.94 8.38 -40.34
N ASP A 193 29.25 7.34 -39.57
CA ASP A 193 29.78 7.45 -38.21
C ASP A 193 31.12 8.20 -38.16
N GLY A 194 32.06 7.95 -39.09
CA GLY A 194 33.29 8.67 -39.16
C GLY A 194 33.14 10.18 -39.45
N LEU A 195 32.14 10.56 -40.25
CA LEU A 195 31.79 11.98 -40.46
C LEU A 195 31.21 12.59 -39.20
N ALA A 196 30.32 11.91 -38.53
CA ALA A 196 29.73 12.34 -37.25
C ALA A 196 30.80 12.55 -36.17
N GLU A 197 31.78 11.65 -36.05
CA GLU A 197 32.88 11.76 -35.11
C GLU A 197 33.77 12.99 -35.40
N LYS A 198 34.16 13.23 -36.68
CA LYS A 198 34.96 14.41 -37.08
C LYS A 198 34.20 15.72 -36.77
N ILE A 199 32.92 15.79 -37.03
CA ILE A 199 32.06 16.97 -36.75
C ILE A 199 31.94 17.16 -35.22
N TYR A 200 31.68 16.11 -34.48
CA TYR A 200 31.45 16.18 -33.03
C TYR A 200 32.74 16.52 -32.24
N ALA A 201 33.92 16.15 -32.75
CA ALA A 201 35.20 16.49 -32.12
C ALA A 201 35.46 18.00 -32.08
N GLN A 202 34.93 18.76 -33.07
CA GLN A 202 35.06 20.25 -33.17
C GLN A 202 36.50 20.76 -33.04
N GLU A 203 37.46 19.99 -33.53
CA GLU A 203 38.90 20.34 -33.44
C GLU A 203 39.23 21.65 -34.16
N LYS A 204 40.20 22.37 -33.64
CA LYS A 204 40.68 23.58 -34.29
C LYS A 204 41.40 23.26 -35.62
N GLY A 205 41.02 23.92 -36.72
CA GLY A 205 41.60 23.66 -38.02
C GLY A 205 40.88 22.56 -38.84
N THR A 206 39.83 21.94 -38.32
CA THR A 206 38.99 21.01 -39.08
C THR A 206 38.40 21.73 -40.29
N PRO A 207 38.42 21.14 -41.51
CA PRO A 207 37.71 21.67 -42.69
C PRO A 207 36.24 21.91 -42.41
N SER A 208 35.60 22.71 -43.26
CA SER A 208 34.16 22.93 -43.13
C SER A 208 33.38 21.60 -43.28
N PRO A 209 32.23 21.44 -42.60
CA PRO A 209 31.44 20.21 -42.64
C PRO A 209 31.08 19.76 -44.07
N GLU A 210 30.87 20.71 -44.99
CA GLU A 210 30.57 20.43 -46.39
C GLU A 210 31.77 19.78 -47.11
N ILE A 211 32.99 20.21 -46.79
CA ILE A 211 34.22 19.60 -47.37
C ILE A 211 34.41 18.18 -46.79
N LEU A 212 34.20 18.02 -45.48
CA LEU A 212 34.28 16.69 -44.85
C LEU A 212 33.24 15.73 -45.41
N ALA A 213 32.02 16.21 -45.67
CA ALA A 213 30.92 15.39 -46.16
C ALA A 213 31.13 14.88 -47.59
N GLN A 214 31.93 15.60 -48.39
CA GLN A 214 32.25 15.17 -49.78
C GLN A 214 32.92 13.78 -49.83
N GLU A 215 33.71 13.43 -48.83
CA GLU A 215 34.34 12.11 -48.75
C GLU A 215 33.37 10.96 -48.48
N TYR A 216 32.13 11.26 -48.08
CA TYR A 216 31.10 10.27 -47.68
C TYR A 216 29.95 10.17 -48.70
N ILE A 217 30.08 10.81 -49.88
CA ILE A 217 29.09 10.72 -50.94
C ILE A 217 29.18 9.33 -51.59
N THR A 218 28.05 8.64 -51.66
CA THR A 218 27.92 7.31 -52.28
C THR A 218 26.62 7.24 -53.06
N ASP A 219 26.36 6.15 -53.80
CA ASP A 219 25.08 5.94 -54.47
C ASP A 219 23.86 5.96 -53.54
N GLU A 220 24.09 5.53 -52.25
CA GLU A 220 23.04 5.54 -51.22
C GLU A 220 22.97 6.87 -50.46
N VAL A 221 23.99 7.72 -50.55
CA VAL A 221 24.11 9.07 -49.92
C VAL A 221 24.49 10.06 -51.02
N PRO A 222 23.53 10.46 -51.86
CA PRO A 222 23.86 11.14 -53.13
C PRO A 222 24.29 12.62 -52.96
N THR A 223 23.98 13.28 -51.83
CA THR A 223 24.27 14.70 -51.62
C THR A 223 25.04 14.98 -50.35
N VAL A 224 25.76 16.11 -50.33
CA VAL A 224 26.44 16.61 -49.09
C VAL A 224 25.44 16.81 -47.96
N GLU A 225 24.24 17.30 -48.29
CA GLU A 225 23.20 17.52 -47.24
C GLU A 225 22.70 16.20 -46.65
N ASP A 226 22.55 15.14 -47.47
CA ASP A 226 22.16 13.81 -46.96
C ASP A 226 23.22 13.25 -46.01
N ALA A 227 24.52 13.44 -46.34
CA ALA A 227 25.65 13.04 -45.49
C ALA A 227 25.65 13.82 -44.18
N LEU A 228 25.47 15.15 -44.21
CA LEU A 228 25.41 16.00 -43.03
C LEU A 228 24.19 15.69 -42.18
N GLN A 229 23.01 15.43 -42.83
CA GLN A 229 21.81 15.03 -42.10
C GLN A 229 22.02 13.69 -41.36
N GLY A 230 22.66 12.73 -42.02
CA GLY A 230 22.98 11.45 -41.34
C GLY A 230 23.94 11.61 -40.18
N ALA A 231 24.97 12.48 -40.33
CA ALA A 231 25.87 12.80 -39.23
C ALA A 231 25.17 13.51 -38.07
N ARG A 232 24.27 14.48 -38.37
CA ARG A 232 23.42 15.14 -37.34
C ARG A 232 22.54 14.14 -36.60
N ASP A 233 21.94 13.18 -37.31
CA ASP A 233 21.10 12.14 -36.69
C ASP A 233 21.91 11.23 -35.74
N ILE A 234 23.18 10.91 -36.08
CA ILE A 234 24.09 10.15 -35.22
C ILE A 234 24.47 10.96 -33.97
N ILE A 235 24.85 12.26 -34.16
CA ILE A 235 25.20 13.16 -33.06
C ILE A 235 23.98 13.39 -32.17
N ALA A 236 22.80 13.60 -32.73
CA ALA A 236 21.58 13.78 -31.95
C ALA A 236 21.25 12.55 -31.08
N GLU A 237 21.48 11.33 -31.58
CA GLU A 237 21.32 10.12 -30.78
C GLU A 237 22.35 10.06 -29.65
N GLN A 238 23.62 10.39 -29.93
CA GLN A 238 24.69 10.44 -28.92
C GLN A 238 24.38 11.44 -27.82
N VAL A 239 23.94 12.67 -28.16
CA VAL A 239 23.50 13.68 -27.20
C VAL A 239 22.31 13.20 -26.37
N SER A 240 21.36 12.50 -26.99
CA SER A 240 20.18 12.00 -26.29
C SER A 240 20.51 10.89 -25.30
N ASP A 241 21.62 10.19 -25.50
CA ASP A 241 22.08 9.09 -24.65
C ASP A 241 22.99 9.57 -23.50
N ASP A 242 23.38 10.86 -23.50
CA ASP A 242 24.18 11.42 -22.43
C ASP A 242 23.38 11.51 -21.11
N SER A 243 23.80 10.71 -20.14
CA SER A 243 23.14 10.62 -18.81
C SER A 243 23.24 11.93 -18.03
N GLN A 244 24.35 12.68 -18.17
CA GLN A 244 24.54 13.96 -17.49
C GLN A 244 23.58 15.02 -18.05
N GLY A 245 23.49 15.16 -19.38
CA GLY A 245 22.56 16.06 -20.03
C GLY A 245 21.11 15.78 -19.65
N ARG A 246 20.71 14.51 -19.69
CA ARG A 246 19.37 14.08 -19.27
C ARG A 246 19.08 14.44 -17.81
N LYS A 247 20.02 14.18 -16.91
CA LYS A 247 19.88 14.51 -15.47
C LYS A 247 19.68 16.01 -15.25
N LEU A 248 20.44 16.86 -15.94
CA LEU A 248 20.31 18.31 -15.82
C LEU A 248 18.98 18.80 -16.38
N ILE A 249 18.54 18.31 -17.56
CA ILE A 249 17.26 18.69 -18.15
C ILE A 249 16.10 18.23 -17.23
N ARG A 250 16.13 17.00 -16.74
CA ARG A 250 15.13 16.48 -15.80
C ARG A 250 15.00 17.36 -14.58
N TYR A 251 16.15 17.74 -13.98
CA TYR A 251 16.18 18.63 -12.83
C TYR A 251 15.60 20.01 -13.14
N ALA A 252 15.96 20.60 -14.29
CA ALA A 252 15.46 21.90 -14.71
C ALA A 252 13.93 21.86 -14.95
N VAL A 253 13.42 20.85 -15.66
CA VAL A 253 11.98 20.68 -15.92
C VAL A 253 11.20 20.47 -14.63
N LYS A 254 11.68 19.66 -13.70
CA LYS A 254 11.03 19.45 -12.39
C LYS A 254 10.89 20.75 -11.59
N ASN A 255 11.88 21.63 -11.66
CA ASN A 255 11.88 22.86 -10.86
C ASN A 255 11.20 24.06 -11.52
N HIS A 256 11.19 24.12 -12.85
CA HIS A 256 10.70 25.28 -13.61
C HIS A 256 9.60 24.94 -14.63
N GLY A 257 9.30 23.67 -14.84
CA GLY A 257 8.25 23.24 -15.74
C GLY A 257 6.85 23.52 -15.18
N VAL A 258 5.92 23.68 -16.08
CA VAL A 258 4.51 23.96 -15.81
C VAL A 258 3.67 22.92 -16.54
N ILE A 259 2.72 22.30 -15.83
CA ILE A 259 1.68 21.49 -16.48
C ILE A 259 0.71 22.47 -17.12
N SER A 260 0.48 22.31 -18.41
CA SER A 260 -0.46 23.08 -19.22
C SER A 260 -1.57 22.15 -19.70
N VAL A 261 -2.80 22.57 -19.46
CA VAL A 261 -4.00 21.80 -19.78
C VAL A 261 -4.93 22.67 -20.60
N CYS A 262 -5.44 22.13 -21.69
CA CYS A 262 -6.46 22.78 -22.48
C CYS A 262 -7.61 21.82 -22.78
N GLY A 263 -8.81 22.37 -22.93
CA GLY A 263 -9.98 21.61 -23.40
C GLY A 263 -9.76 21.04 -24.78
N ALA A 264 -10.13 19.79 -24.97
CA ALA A 264 -10.05 19.06 -26.21
C ALA A 264 -11.42 18.81 -26.85
N ASP A 265 -12.51 19.12 -26.15
CA ASP A 265 -13.91 18.92 -26.55
C ASP A 265 -14.71 20.20 -26.25
N GLU A 266 -15.82 20.40 -26.93
CA GLU A 266 -16.75 21.53 -26.69
C GLU A 266 -17.53 21.35 -25.38
N ASP A 267 -17.89 20.11 -25.03
CA ASP A 267 -18.52 19.75 -23.74
C ASP A 267 -17.50 19.13 -22.79
N LEU A 268 -16.96 19.93 -21.92
CA LEU A 268 -16.01 19.50 -20.89
C LEU A 268 -16.67 18.92 -19.64
N GLY A 269 -17.97 19.18 -19.41
CA GLY A 269 -18.70 18.68 -18.27
C GLY A 269 -18.02 19.01 -16.94
N VAL A 270 -17.63 17.99 -16.18
CA VAL A 270 -16.97 18.14 -14.86
C VAL A 270 -15.54 18.71 -14.94
N TYR A 271 -14.97 18.83 -16.14
CA TYR A 271 -13.61 19.31 -16.38
C TYR A 271 -13.53 20.79 -16.78
N GLU A 272 -14.61 21.54 -16.74
CA GLU A 272 -14.63 22.98 -17.12
C GLU A 272 -13.55 23.81 -16.42
N ASN A 273 -13.26 23.51 -15.14
CA ASN A 273 -12.20 24.19 -14.40
C ASN A 273 -10.78 23.94 -14.92
N TYR A 274 -10.61 22.99 -15.83
CA TYR A 274 -9.35 22.63 -16.46
C TYR A 274 -9.30 23.01 -17.94
N ALA A 275 -10.29 23.75 -18.48
CA ALA A 275 -10.35 24.17 -19.88
C ALA A 275 -9.14 24.98 -20.33
N GLU A 276 -8.67 25.89 -19.46
CA GLU A 276 -7.44 26.67 -19.60
C GLU A 276 -6.73 26.67 -18.24
N TYR A 277 -5.96 25.64 -17.96
CA TYR A 277 -5.35 25.48 -16.66
C TYR A 277 -3.84 25.33 -16.76
N SER A 278 -3.09 25.99 -15.88
CA SER A 278 -1.66 25.82 -15.76
C SER A 278 -1.20 25.89 -14.31
N GLU A 279 -0.29 24.99 -13.93
CA GLU A 279 0.29 24.95 -12.56
C GLU A 279 1.70 24.41 -12.62
N SER A 280 2.58 24.92 -11.71
CA SER A 280 3.94 24.44 -11.60
C SER A 280 3.99 22.95 -11.21
N ILE A 281 4.82 22.16 -11.89
CA ILE A 281 5.07 20.75 -11.57
C ILE A 281 5.43 20.55 -10.10
N LYS A 282 6.17 21.50 -9.51
CA LYS A 282 6.65 21.43 -8.14
C LYS A 282 5.54 21.53 -7.08
N THR A 283 4.44 22.16 -7.40
CA THR A 283 3.38 22.51 -6.43
C THR A 283 2.02 21.90 -6.72
N ILE A 284 1.85 21.28 -7.87
CA ILE A 284 0.58 20.68 -8.26
C ILE A 284 0.14 19.62 -7.24
N ALA A 285 -1.11 19.72 -6.80
CA ALA A 285 -1.67 18.78 -5.84
C ALA A 285 -2.05 17.44 -6.50
N ASP A 286 -1.87 16.34 -5.76
CA ASP A 286 -2.09 14.97 -6.23
C ASP A 286 -3.48 14.74 -6.84
N HIS A 287 -4.53 15.26 -6.19
CA HIS A 287 -5.91 15.11 -6.70
C HIS A 287 -6.14 15.83 -8.04
N ARG A 288 -5.40 16.91 -8.33
CA ARG A 288 -5.45 17.60 -9.61
C ARG A 288 -4.76 16.80 -10.71
N VAL A 289 -3.60 16.21 -10.38
CA VAL A 289 -2.92 15.28 -11.32
C VAL A 289 -3.86 14.16 -11.74
N LEU A 290 -4.57 13.54 -10.78
CA LEU A 290 -5.51 12.46 -11.06
C LEU A 290 -6.73 12.93 -11.87
N ALA A 291 -7.26 14.11 -11.56
CA ALA A 291 -8.38 14.72 -12.32
C ALA A 291 -7.99 14.98 -13.78
N ILE A 292 -6.83 15.61 -13.99
CA ILE A 292 -6.28 15.92 -15.31
C ILE A 292 -6.02 14.64 -16.11
N ASN A 293 -5.42 13.63 -15.50
CA ASN A 293 -5.15 12.34 -16.15
C ASN A 293 -6.44 11.63 -16.57
N ARG A 294 -7.50 11.68 -15.74
CA ARG A 294 -8.80 11.12 -16.10
C ARG A 294 -9.42 11.89 -17.26
N GLY A 295 -9.40 13.23 -17.24
CA GLY A 295 -9.91 14.05 -18.32
C GLY A 295 -9.17 13.80 -19.65
N GLU A 296 -7.85 13.61 -19.62
CA GLU A 296 -7.07 13.23 -20.80
C GLU A 296 -7.43 11.83 -21.31
N LYS A 297 -7.59 10.85 -20.41
CA LYS A 297 -8.01 9.49 -20.76
C LYS A 297 -9.41 9.44 -21.38
N GLU A 298 -10.30 10.32 -20.93
CA GLU A 298 -11.66 10.50 -21.48
C GLU A 298 -11.67 11.39 -22.75
N SER A 299 -10.49 11.81 -23.24
CA SER A 299 -10.34 12.69 -24.42
C SER A 299 -11.03 14.05 -24.26
N LYS A 300 -11.30 14.49 -23.04
CA LYS A 300 -11.87 15.80 -22.72
C LYS A 300 -10.80 16.88 -22.56
N LEU A 301 -9.58 16.47 -22.16
CA LEU A 301 -8.46 17.37 -21.93
C LEU A 301 -7.25 16.96 -22.75
N LYS A 302 -6.43 17.94 -23.10
CA LYS A 302 -5.08 17.74 -23.65
C LYS A 302 -4.07 18.30 -22.67
N VAL A 303 -3.06 17.52 -22.32
CA VAL A 303 -2.11 17.83 -21.27
C VAL A 303 -0.69 17.81 -21.84
N SER A 304 0.10 18.83 -21.50
CA SER A 304 1.52 18.95 -21.86
C SER A 304 2.32 19.56 -20.72
N ILE A 305 3.63 19.42 -20.80
CA ILE A 305 4.55 20.15 -19.92
C ILE A 305 5.15 21.29 -20.73
N ASP A 306 4.93 22.52 -20.28
CA ASP A 306 5.59 23.70 -20.84
C ASP A 306 6.89 23.97 -20.09
N PHE A 307 7.97 24.12 -20.85
CA PHE A 307 9.29 24.42 -20.31
C PHE A 307 10.06 25.30 -21.31
N ASP A 308 10.77 26.30 -20.80
CA ASP A 308 11.58 27.16 -21.66
C ASP A 308 12.76 26.37 -22.26
N LYS A 309 12.64 26.10 -23.55
CA LYS A 309 13.64 25.36 -24.32
C LYS A 309 15.00 26.04 -24.38
N THR A 310 15.07 27.38 -24.16
CA THR A 310 16.34 28.09 -24.19
C THR A 310 17.23 27.65 -23.03
N ILE A 311 16.66 27.44 -21.85
CA ILE A 311 17.36 26.88 -20.70
C ILE A 311 17.93 25.50 -21.02
N ALA A 312 17.13 24.66 -21.69
CA ALA A 312 17.60 23.32 -22.06
C ALA A 312 18.73 23.36 -23.08
N PHE A 313 18.63 24.22 -24.07
CA PHE A 313 19.66 24.40 -25.08
C PHE A 313 20.97 24.87 -24.45
N ASP A 314 20.94 25.87 -23.57
CA ASP A 314 22.13 26.35 -22.87
C ASP A 314 22.80 25.27 -22.05
N LEU A 315 22.03 24.44 -21.34
CA LEU A 315 22.57 23.32 -20.58
C LEU A 315 23.28 22.30 -21.48
N LEU A 316 22.68 21.94 -22.60
CA LEU A 316 23.23 20.97 -23.54
C LEU A 316 24.41 21.54 -24.34
N TYR A 317 24.37 22.82 -24.73
CA TYR A 317 25.48 23.47 -25.43
C TYR A 317 26.72 23.51 -24.54
N ASN A 318 26.59 23.79 -23.25
CA ASN A 318 27.70 23.77 -22.31
C ASN A 318 28.38 22.39 -22.19
N ILE A 319 27.67 21.30 -22.47
CA ILE A 319 28.21 19.93 -22.45
C ILE A 319 28.84 19.58 -23.82
N HIS A 320 28.14 19.85 -24.92
CA HIS A 320 28.42 19.26 -26.22
C HIS A 320 29.11 20.22 -27.20
N CYS A 321 29.02 21.54 -27.00
CA CYS A 321 29.68 22.54 -27.88
C CYS A 321 31.03 22.92 -27.31
N LYS A 322 32.11 22.48 -27.98
CA LYS A 322 33.49 22.61 -27.49
C LYS A 322 34.27 23.72 -28.18
N GLY A 323 33.76 24.27 -29.24
CA GLY A 323 34.46 25.23 -30.09
C GLY A 323 33.55 26.31 -30.64
N ASN A 324 34.12 27.11 -31.54
CA ASN A 324 33.39 28.13 -32.29
C ASN A 324 33.88 28.07 -33.74
N ASN A 325 33.57 26.98 -34.44
CA ASN A 325 33.90 26.74 -35.85
C ASN A 325 32.65 26.25 -36.60
N ALA A 326 32.78 25.99 -37.92
CA ALA A 326 31.65 25.54 -38.72
C ALA A 326 31.06 24.21 -38.21
N CYS A 327 31.88 23.27 -37.69
CA CYS A 327 31.39 22.01 -37.11
C CYS A 327 30.54 22.27 -35.85
N THR A 328 30.81 23.31 -35.08
CA THR A 328 29.99 23.66 -33.90
C THR A 328 28.54 23.98 -34.29
N ASN A 329 28.33 24.61 -35.45
CA ASN A 329 26.97 24.91 -35.91
C ASN A 329 26.17 23.64 -36.23
N GLU A 330 26.81 22.63 -36.81
CA GLU A 330 26.22 21.32 -37.05
C GLU A 330 25.86 20.59 -35.73
N VAL A 331 26.75 20.68 -34.75
CA VAL A 331 26.51 20.13 -33.41
C VAL A 331 25.35 20.87 -32.73
N ILE A 332 25.26 22.20 -32.82
CA ILE A 332 24.11 22.98 -32.29
C ILE A 332 22.81 22.49 -32.90
N THR A 333 22.79 22.33 -34.24
CA THR A 333 21.61 21.83 -34.95
C THR A 333 21.21 20.43 -34.49
N ALA A 334 22.19 19.53 -34.31
CA ALA A 334 21.98 18.17 -33.79
C ALA A 334 21.50 18.17 -32.33
N VAL A 335 22.01 19.07 -31.48
CA VAL A 335 21.56 19.23 -30.08
C VAL A 335 20.10 19.70 -30.01
N GLN A 336 19.71 20.66 -30.90
CA GLN A 336 18.32 21.13 -30.95
C GLN A 336 17.35 20.01 -31.38
N ASP A 337 17.74 19.21 -32.38
CA ASP A 337 16.96 18.03 -32.81
C ASP A 337 16.91 16.96 -31.68
N ALA A 338 18.06 16.68 -31.06
CA ALA A 338 18.13 15.75 -29.91
C ALA A 338 17.17 16.13 -28.79
N TYR A 339 17.17 17.41 -28.39
CA TYR A 339 16.25 17.90 -27.36
C TYR A 339 14.80 17.75 -27.79
N THR A 340 14.44 18.29 -28.96
CA THR A 340 13.04 18.40 -29.36
C THR A 340 12.41 17.05 -29.68
N ARG A 341 13.17 16.15 -30.31
CA ARG A 341 12.67 14.86 -30.81
C ARG A 341 12.90 13.71 -29.84
N LEU A 342 14.00 13.71 -29.07
CA LEU A 342 14.42 12.53 -28.31
C LEU A 342 14.40 12.76 -26.79
N ILE A 343 14.94 13.88 -26.29
CA ILE A 343 15.14 14.11 -24.86
C ILE A 343 13.83 14.58 -24.20
N PHE A 344 13.31 15.73 -24.65
CA PHE A 344 12.15 16.37 -23.99
C PHE A 344 10.91 15.48 -23.96
N PRO A 345 10.47 14.85 -25.06
CA PRO A 345 9.30 13.97 -25.04
C PRO A 345 9.47 12.74 -24.14
N SER A 346 10.70 12.29 -23.93
CA SER A 346 11.03 11.21 -23.02
C SER A 346 10.95 11.67 -21.55
N ILE A 347 11.53 12.83 -21.23
CA ILE A 347 11.55 13.42 -19.89
C ILE A 347 10.16 13.89 -19.48
N GLU A 348 9.39 14.50 -20.38
CA GLU A 348 8.00 14.88 -20.17
C GLU A 348 7.16 13.68 -19.73
N ARG A 349 7.25 12.57 -20.45
CA ARG A 349 6.54 11.32 -20.12
C ARG A 349 7.00 10.75 -18.78
N GLU A 350 8.30 10.78 -18.52
CA GLU A 350 8.89 10.34 -17.26
C GLU A 350 8.36 11.15 -16.07
N ILE A 351 8.38 12.47 -16.17
CA ILE A 351 7.89 13.38 -15.12
C ILE A 351 6.38 13.21 -14.92
N ARG A 352 5.60 13.08 -15.98
CA ARG A 352 4.17 12.83 -15.88
C ARG A 352 3.86 11.49 -15.21
N ASN A 353 4.63 10.44 -15.52
CA ASN A 353 4.51 9.16 -14.84
C ASN A 353 4.85 9.28 -13.36
N GLU A 354 5.95 9.94 -13.01
CA GLU A 354 6.35 10.16 -11.62
C GLU A 354 5.29 10.93 -10.82
N LEU A 355 4.70 11.98 -11.40
CA LEU A 355 3.60 12.72 -10.77
C LEU A 355 2.38 11.81 -10.56
N THR A 356 2.07 10.97 -11.54
CA THR A 356 0.97 10.02 -11.45
C THR A 356 1.21 8.97 -10.37
N ASP A 357 2.41 8.39 -10.33
CA ASP A 357 2.78 7.38 -9.35
C ASP A 357 2.73 7.95 -7.92
N ASN A 358 3.25 9.17 -7.71
CA ASN A 358 3.17 9.86 -6.43
C ASN A 358 1.73 10.15 -6.00
N ALA A 359 0.91 10.65 -6.92
CA ALA A 359 -0.50 10.93 -6.68
C ALA A 359 -1.30 9.65 -6.38
N CYS A 360 -0.99 8.55 -7.07
CA CYS A 360 -1.58 7.24 -6.79
C CYS A 360 -1.18 6.72 -5.42
N ALA A 361 0.11 6.77 -5.06
CA ALA A 361 0.60 6.30 -3.77
C ALA A 361 -0.02 7.08 -2.59
N SER A 362 -0.10 8.41 -2.71
CA SER A 362 -0.75 9.29 -1.74
C SER A 362 -2.24 8.95 -1.58
N SER A 363 -2.96 8.78 -2.69
CA SER A 363 -4.39 8.43 -2.67
C SER A 363 -4.66 7.05 -2.11
N ILE A 364 -3.83 6.04 -2.44
CA ILE A 364 -3.95 4.68 -1.90
C ILE A 364 -3.79 4.70 -0.37
N LYS A 365 -2.88 5.53 0.16
CA LYS A 365 -2.73 5.72 1.61
C LYS A 365 -3.99 6.26 2.25
N VAL A 366 -4.61 7.29 1.66
CA VAL A 366 -5.89 7.85 2.14
C VAL A 366 -7.01 6.81 2.06
N PHE A 367 -7.08 6.03 0.99
CA PHE A 367 -8.09 4.96 0.84
C PHE A 367 -7.90 3.85 1.88
N GLY A 368 -6.65 3.53 2.20
CA GLY A 368 -6.31 2.61 3.29
C GLY A 368 -6.83 3.11 4.63
N GLU A 369 -6.62 4.38 4.95
CA GLU A 369 -7.09 4.98 6.21
C GLU A 369 -8.62 5.03 6.26
N ASN A 370 -9.30 5.43 5.20
CA ASN A 370 -10.76 5.40 5.12
C ASN A 370 -11.31 3.97 5.33
N THR A 371 -10.68 2.97 4.71
CA THR A 371 -11.04 1.55 4.89
C THR A 371 -10.87 1.12 6.35
N ARG A 372 -9.74 1.48 6.96
CA ARG A 372 -9.45 1.17 8.37
C ARG A 372 -10.54 1.72 9.29
N GLN A 373 -10.94 2.97 9.09
CA GLN A 373 -11.96 3.62 9.92
C GLN A 373 -13.33 2.98 9.77
N LEU A 374 -13.71 2.56 8.56
CA LEU A 374 -14.95 1.81 8.34
C LEU A 374 -14.94 0.45 9.04
N LEU A 375 -13.82 -0.28 8.96
CA LEU A 375 -13.66 -1.60 9.58
C LEU A 375 -13.60 -1.53 11.10
N MET A 376 -13.01 -0.47 11.64
CA MET A 376 -12.82 -0.27 13.08
C MET A 376 -13.98 0.45 13.76
N GLN A 377 -15.11 0.67 13.07
CA GLN A 377 -16.32 1.22 13.71
C GLN A 377 -16.76 0.32 14.88
N PRO A 378 -17.17 0.94 16.02
CA PRO A 378 -17.64 0.19 17.18
C PRO A 378 -18.86 -0.68 16.85
N PRO A 379 -18.84 -1.96 17.19
CA PRO A 379 -19.97 -2.86 16.97
C PRO A 379 -21.12 -2.57 17.95
N VAL A 380 -22.35 -2.79 17.50
CA VAL A 380 -23.55 -2.70 18.37
C VAL A 380 -24.08 -4.11 18.64
N LYS A 381 -23.38 -4.84 19.52
CA LYS A 381 -23.64 -6.25 19.86
C LYS A 381 -24.85 -6.42 20.80
N GLY A 382 -25.39 -7.64 20.85
CA GLY A 382 -26.37 -8.06 21.87
C GLY A 382 -27.79 -7.56 21.63
N ASN A 383 -28.14 -7.13 20.40
CA ASN A 383 -29.48 -6.67 20.08
C ASN A 383 -30.06 -7.41 18.88
N VAL A 384 -31.33 -7.86 19.01
CA VAL A 384 -32.11 -8.32 17.86
C VAL A 384 -32.34 -7.13 16.93
N THR A 385 -31.92 -7.23 15.68
CA THR A 385 -31.89 -6.13 14.73
C THR A 385 -32.75 -6.41 13.50
N ILE A 386 -33.51 -5.42 13.04
CA ILE A 386 -34.13 -5.43 11.71
C ILE A 386 -33.22 -4.70 10.74
N GLY A 387 -32.84 -5.36 9.64
CA GLY A 387 -32.21 -4.74 8.47
C GLY A 387 -33.26 -4.35 7.44
N LEU A 388 -33.17 -3.12 6.98
CA LEU A 388 -34.00 -2.55 5.92
C LEU A 388 -33.11 -2.21 4.73
N ASP A 389 -33.35 -2.88 3.59
CA ASP A 389 -32.69 -2.59 2.30
C ASP A 389 -33.68 -1.83 1.42
N PRO A 390 -33.55 -0.48 1.32
CA PRO A 390 -34.52 0.38 0.68
C PRO A 390 -34.62 0.16 -0.83
N GLY A 391 -35.82 0.31 -1.41
CA GLY A 391 -36.02 0.25 -2.85
C GLY A 391 -37.38 0.72 -3.28
N TYR A 392 -37.47 1.56 -4.31
CA TYR A 392 -38.73 2.10 -4.81
C TYR A 392 -39.61 1.03 -5.51
N ARG A 393 -39.10 0.40 -6.57
CA ARG A 393 -39.89 -0.51 -7.41
C ARG A 393 -40.06 -1.89 -6.81
N THR A 394 -38.98 -2.43 -6.24
CA THR A 394 -38.97 -3.81 -5.72
C THR A 394 -39.41 -3.89 -4.25
N GLY A 395 -39.73 -2.75 -3.63
CA GLY A 395 -40.04 -2.62 -2.21
C GLY A 395 -38.80 -2.70 -1.33
N CYS A 396 -38.95 -2.33 -0.06
CA CYS A 396 -37.92 -2.43 0.96
C CYS A 396 -37.85 -3.86 1.48
N LYS A 397 -36.69 -4.51 1.41
CA LYS A 397 -36.45 -5.86 1.94
C LYS A 397 -36.16 -5.76 3.43
N VAL A 398 -36.75 -6.72 4.16
CA VAL A 398 -36.68 -6.77 5.62
C VAL A 398 -36.02 -8.07 6.03
N ALA A 399 -35.04 -8.01 6.89
CA ALA A 399 -34.42 -9.18 7.52
C ALA A 399 -34.32 -8.95 9.03
N VAL A 400 -34.84 -9.89 9.82
CA VAL A 400 -34.68 -9.90 11.29
C VAL A 400 -33.53 -10.84 11.64
N ILE A 401 -32.55 -10.34 12.37
CA ILE A 401 -31.41 -11.15 12.84
C ILE A 401 -31.38 -11.19 14.36
N SER A 402 -30.90 -12.32 14.89
CA SER A 402 -30.70 -12.52 16.33
C SER A 402 -29.51 -11.67 16.83
N GLU A 403 -29.28 -11.66 18.12
CA GLU A 403 -28.12 -11.03 18.78
C GLU A 403 -26.77 -11.56 18.26
N THR A 404 -26.75 -12.76 17.69
CA THR A 404 -25.56 -13.42 17.11
C THR A 404 -25.54 -13.38 15.57
N GLY A 405 -26.41 -12.60 14.94
CA GLY A 405 -26.46 -12.45 13.48
C GLY A 405 -27.17 -13.58 12.71
N LYS A 406 -27.83 -14.55 13.41
CA LYS A 406 -28.63 -15.59 12.76
C LYS A 406 -29.96 -15.02 12.24
N VAL A 407 -30.31 -15.30 11.00
CA VAL A 407 -31.62 -14.86 10.44
C VAL A 407 -32.79 -15.57 11.15
N LEU A 408 -33.71 -14.78 11.68
CA LEU A 408 -34.93 -15.23 12.38
C LEU A 408 -36.17 -15.13 11.51
N ASP A 409 -36.25 -14.04 10.69
CA ASP A 409 -37.40 -13.80 9.83
C ASP A 409 -37.04 -12.91 8.66
N THR A 410 -37.83 -12.92 7.59
CA THR A 410 -37.64 -12.09 6.40
C THR A 410 -38.96 -11.61 5.85
N GLY A 411 -38.96 -10.49 5.13
CA GLY A 411 -40.13 -9.94 4.51
C GLY A 411 -39.87 -8.88 3.47
N VAL A 412 -40.90 -8.38 2.84
CA VAL A 412 -40.87 -7.26 1.92
C VAL A 412 -41.98 -6.30 2.26
N ILE A 413 -41.65 -5.01 2.33
CA ILE A 413 -42.65 -3.94 2.60
C ILE A 413 -42.52 -2.84 1.51
N TYR A 414 -43.59 -2.05 1.36
CA TYR A 414 -43.67 -1.02 0.32
C TYR A 414 -44.02 0.34 0.92
N PRO A 415 -43.16 0.92 1.79
CA PRO A 415 -43.46 2.21 2.43
C PRO A 415 -43.31 3.41 1.52
N ALA A 416 -42.55 3.29 0.42
CA ALA A 416 -42.18 4.40 -0.47
C ALA A 416 -42.97 4.38 -1.79
N PRO A 417 -43.04 5.51 -2.52
CA PRO A 417 -43.58 5.56 -3.88
C PRO A 417 -42.89 4.53 -4.82
N PRO A 418 -43.59 4.03 -5.84
CA PRO A 418 -44.98 4.37 -6.26
C PRO A 418 -46.07 3.61 -5.50
N HIS A 419 -45.73 2.66 -4.63
CA HIS A 419 -46.68 1.77 -3.99
C HIS A 419 -47.38 2.39 -2.77
N ASN A 420 -46.68 3.16 -1.93
CA ASN A 420 -47.20 3.88 -0.74
C ASN A 420 -48.13 3.05 0.20
N LYS A 421 -47.77 1.75 0.41
CA LYS A 421 -48.55 0.87 1.30
C LYS A 421 -48.09 1.00 2.75
N ILE A 422 -48.15 2.23 3.28
CA ILE A 422 -47.58 2.58 4.59
C ILE A 422 -48.24 1.82 5.72
N ASP A 423 -49.58 1.75 5.77
CA ASP A 423 -50.30 1.06 6.86
C ASP A 423 -50.04 -0.44 6.89
N GLU A 424 -49.96 -1.08 5.72
CA GLU A 424 -49.61 -2.50 5.59
C GLU A 424 -48.20 -2.75 6.08
N ALA A 425 -47.26 -1.92 5.64
CA ALA A 425 -45.85 -1.95 6.06
C ALA A 425 -45.70 -1.78 7.58
N LYS A 426 -46.41 -0.81 8.19
CA LYS A 426 -46.40 -0.60 9.64
C LYS A 426 -46.89 -1.82 10.41
N LYS A 427 -47.97 -2.48 9.93
CA LYS A 427 -48.47 -3.70 10.55
C LYS A 427 -47.44 -4.82 10.53
N ILE A 428 -46.79 -5.02 9.40
CA ILE A 428 -45.73 -6.06 9.24
C ILE A 428 -44.60 -5.81 10.22
N ILE A 429 -44.00 -4.58 10.20
CA ILE A 429 -42.86 -4.24 11.07
C ILE A 429 -43.26 -4.37 12.55
N LYS A 430 -44.42 -3.85 12.97
CA LYS A 430 -44.90 -3.96 14.37
C LYS A 430 -45.06 -5.42 14.82
N ASN A 431 -45.51 -6.29 13.94
CA ASN A 431 -45.63 -7.72 14.22
C ASN A 431 -44.26 -8.37 14.39
N LEU A 432 -43.26 -8.05 13.48
CA LEU A 432 -41.89 -8.55 13.58
C LEU A 432 -41.23 -8.09 14.87
N VAL A 433 -41.36 -6.79 15.21
CA VAL A 433 -40.83 -6.21 16.46
C VAL A 433 -41.35 -6.95 17.69
N LYS A 434 -42.69 -7.17 17.79
CA LYS A 434 -43.29 -7.88 18.91
C LYS A 434 -42.89 -9.34 18.95
N LYS A 435 -42.86 -10.02 17.79
CA LYS A 435 -42.54 -11.45 17.68
C LYS A 435 -41.11 -11.77 18.12
N HIS A 436 -40.17 -10.93 17.75
CA HIS A 436 -38.76 -11.19 17.96
C HIS A 436 -38.07 -10.27 18.99
N ASN A 437 -38.84 -9.41 19.69
CA ASN A 437 -38.33 -8.44 20.67
C ASN A 437 -37.20 -7.56 20.08
N VAL A 438 -37.43 -7.02 18.89
CA VAL A 438 -36.44 -6.20 18.17
C VAL A 438 -36.14 -4.92 18.96
N LYS A 439 -34.86 -4.55 19.01
CA LYS A 439 -34.39 -3.36 19.71
C LYS A 439 -33.78 -2.32 18.78
N MET A 440 -33.41 -2.69 17.55
CA MET A 440 -32.69 -1.82 16.63
C MET A 440 -33.16 -2.00 15.18
N PHE A 441 -33.10 -0.89 14.43
CA PHE A 441 -33.24 -0.90 12.98
C PHE A 441 -31.93 -0.45 12.33
N ALA A 442 -31.46 -1.19 11.33
CA ALA A 442 -30.37 -0.87 10.44
C ALA A 442 -30.94 -0.53 9.06
N ILE A 443 -30.78 0.69 8.60
CA ILE A 443 -31.36 1.17 7.33
C ILE A 443 -30.22 1.42 6.35
N GLY A 444 -30.29 0.79 5.17
CA GLY A 444 -29.32 1.03 4.11
C GLY A 444 -29.36 2.49 3.60
N ASN A 445 -28.22 3.05 3.22
CA ASN A 445 -28.11 4.45 2.79
C ASN A 445 -28.26 4.66 1.27
N GLY A 446 -28.84 3.70 0.55
CA GLY A 446 -29.01 3.79 -0.90
C GLY A 446 -30.30 4.47 -1.35
N THR A 447 -30.79 4.03 -2.50
CA THR A 447 -32.01 4.60 -3.11
C THR A 447 -33.21 4.37 -2.20
N ALA A 448 -34.06 5.39 -1.99
CA ALA A 448 -35.23 5.37 -1.05
C ALA A 448 -34.85 5.26 0.45
N SER A 449 -33.61 5.55 0.82
CA SER A 449 -33.17 5.55 2.23
C SER A 449 -33.95 6.54 3.06
N HIS A 450 -34.17 7.76 2.54
CA HIS A 450 -34.91 8.82 3.23
C HIS A 450 -36.34 8.41 3.57
N GLU A 451 -37.10 7.95 2.59
CA GLU A 451 -38.47 7.53 2.78
C GLU A 451 -38.58 6.36 3.76
N THR A 452 -37.58 5.46 3.71
CA THR A 452 -37.52 4.33 4.64
C THR A 452 -37.17 4.78 6.06
N GLU A 453 -36.31 5.81 6.20
CA GLU A 453 -35.94 6.41 7.49
C GLU A 453 -37.17 7.13 8.12
N VAL A 454 -37.88 7.95 7.33
CA VAL A 454 -39.14 8.59 7.77
C VAL A 454 -40.14 7.53 8.25
N PHE A 455 -40.35 6.51 7.45
CA PHE A 455 -41.23 5.38 7.81
C PHE A 455 -40.78 4.69 9.11
N ALA A 456 -39.50 4.41 9.27
CA ALA A 456 -38.97 3.73 10.45
C ALA A 456 -39.12 4.58 11.72
N ALA A 457 -38.88 5.89 11.66
CA ALA A 457 -39.03 6.80 12.77
C ALA A 457 -40.51 6.92 13.20
N GLU A 458 -41.44 6.98 12.24
CA GLU A 458 -42.89 6.94 12.56
C GLU A 458 -43.29 5.64 13.27
N VAL A 459 -42.82 4.50 12.81
CA VAL A 459 -43.06 3.19 13.45
C VAL A 459 -42.49 3.16 14.87
N ILE A 460 -41.27 3.66 15.06
CA ILE A 460 -40.59 3.72 16.38
C ILE A 460 -41.40 4.60 17.34
N LYS A 461 -41.84 5.76 16.88
CA LYS A 461 -42.68 6.68 17.68
C LYS A 461 -44.00 6.06 18.08
N GLU A 462 -44.66 5.34 17.18
CA GLU A 462 -45.95 4.66 17.48
C GLU A 462 -45.79 3.44 18.40
N LEU A 463 -44.62 2.80 18.46
CA LEU A 463 -44.33 1.65 19.32
C LEU A 463 -43.97 2.06 20.74
N ASP A 464 -43.34 3.23 20.94
CA ASP A 464 -42.90 3.82 22.23
C ASP A 464 -42.22 2.80 23.18
N CYS A 465 -41.34 1.96 22.62
CA CYS A 465 -40.70 0.86 23.35
C CYS A 465 -39.16 0.95 23.35
N GLY A 466 -38.62 2.15 23.18
CA GLY A 466 -37.18 2.41 23.28
C GLY A 466 -36.33 1.82 22.13
N ILE A 467 -36.94 1.57 20.98
CA ILE A 467 -36.24 1.14 19.77
C ILE A 467 -35.48 2.35 19.21
N THR A 468 -34.29 2.07 18.70
CA THR A 468 -33.45 3.07 18.00
C THR A 468 -33.12 2.59 16.58
N TYR A 469 -32.70 3.51 15.72
CA TYR A 469 -32.24 3.17 14.39
C TYR A 469 -30.90 3.79 14.06
N MET A 470 -30.25 3.25 13.05
CA MET A 470 -29.06 3.81 12.45
C MET A 470 -29.08 3.60 10.94
N VAL A 471 -28.66 4.63 10.19
CA VAL A 471 -28.40 4.51 8.76
C VAL A 471 -27.02 3.89 8.57
N VAL A 472 -26.96 2.76 7.87
CA VAL A 472 -25.75 1.94 7.66
C VAL A 472 -25.33 2.03 6.21
N SER A 473 -24.02 2.16 5.97
CA SER A 473 -23.49 2.13 4.60
C SER A 473 -23.78 0.79 3.94
N GLU A 474 -24.45 0.83 2.79
CA GLU A 474 -24.69 -0.34 1.95
C GLU A 474 -23.59 -0.56 0.88
N ALA A 475 -22.51 0.25 0.91
CA ALA A 475 -21.41 0.10 -0.02
C ALA A 475 -20.91 -1.35 -0.10
N GLY A 476 -20.85 -1.90 -1.31
CA GLY A 476 -20.48 -3.31 -1.55
C GLY A 476 -21.51 -4.35 -1.10
N ALA A 477 -22.69 -3.99 -0.55
CA ALA A 477 -23.72 -4.96 -0.17
C ALA A 477 -24.26 -5.72 -1.39
N SER A 478 -24.42 -5.04 -2.52
CA SER A 478 -24.79 -5.67 -3.79
C SER A 478 -23.72 -6.64 -4.31
N VAL A 479 -22.45 -6.34 -4.10
CA VAL A 479 -21.34 -7.25 -4.46
C VAL A 479 -21.37 -8.49 -3.58
N TYR A 480 -21.54 -8.31 -2.27
CA TYR A 480 -21.70 -9.43 -1.35
C TYR A 480 -22.90 -10.31 -1.72
N SER A 481 -24.09 -9.73 -1.86
CA SER A 481 -25.34 -10.46 -2.07
C SER A 481 -25.34 -11.29 -3.37
N ALA A 482 -24.62 -10.83 -4.41
CA ALA A 482 -24.42 -11.54 -5.67
C ALA A 482 -23.24 -12.53 -5.62
N SER A 483 -22.44 -12.55 -4.57
CA SER A 483 -21.24 -13.39 -4.47
C SER A 483 -21.59 -14.87 -4.23
N LYS A 484 -20.62 -15.73 -4.59
CA LYS A 484 -20.70 -17.18 -4.27
C LYS A 484 -20.78 -17.42 -2.76
N THR A 485 -20.06 -16.63 -1.96
CA THR A 485 -20.09 -16.68 -0.49
C THR A 485 -21.50 -16.47 0.04
N ALA A 486 -22.22 -15.45 -0.41
CA ALA A 486 -23.58 -15.19 0.02
C ALA A 486 -24.58 -16.27 -0.47
N ALA A 487 -24.32 -16.84 -1.65
CA ALA A 487 -25.13 -17.94 -2.18
C ALA A 487 -24.95 -19.24 -1.37
N GLU A 488 -23.72 -19.52 -0.91
CA GLU A 488 -23.42 -20.65 -0.03
C GLU A 488 -23.99 -20.43 1.39
N GLU A 489 -23.93 -19.21 1.92
CA GLU A 489 -24.43 -18.85 3.25
C GLU A 489 -25.99 -18.84 3.31
N PHE A 490 -26.64 -18.38 2.24
CA PHE A 490 -28.09 -18.25 2.14
C PHE A 490 -28.63 -18.77 0.80
N PRO A 491 -28.58 -20.07 0.56
CA PRO A 491 -29.05 -20.64 -0.71
C PRO A 491 -30.56 -20.45 -0.95
N GLN A 492 -31.35 -20.30 0.14
CA GLN A 492 -32.79 -20.12 0.11
C GLN A 492 -33.22 -18.66 -0.13
N PHE A 493 -32.34 -17.66 -0.04
CA PHE A 493 -32.68 -16.25 -0.18
C PHE A 493 -32.28 -15.71 -1.55
N ASP A 494 -33.08 -14.80 -2.06
CA ASP A 494 -32.73 -14.02 -3.24
C ASP A 494 -31.63 -12.99 -2.90
N VAL A 495 -31.05 -12.38 -3.95
CA VAL A 495 -29.96 -11.40 -3.83
C VAL A 495 -30.34 -10.22 -2.94
N SER A 496 -31.59 -9.74 -3.03
CA SER A 496 -32.04 -8.57 -2.28
C SER A 496 -32.21 -8.87 -0.78
N LEU A 497 -32.74 -10.06 -0.43
CA LEU A 497 -32.84 -10.47 0.98
C LEU A 497 -31.46 -10.68 1.62
N ARG A 498 -30.49 -11.21 0.87
CA ARG A 498 -29.10 -11.32 1.35
C ARG A 498 -28.49 -9.95 1.66
N SER A 499 -28.84 -8.91 0.87
CA SER A 499 -28.43 -7.53 1.14
C SER A 499 -29.01 -7.02 2.45
N ALA A 500 -30.30 -7.19 2.71
CA ALA A 500 -30.93 -6.78 3.96
C ALA A 500 -30.29 -7.45 5.20
N VAL A 501 -29.94 -8.75 5.09
CA VAL A 501 -29.20 -9.46 6.14
C VAL A 501 -27.83 -8.82 6.37
N SER A 502 -27.10 -8.51 5.30
CA SER A 502 -25.79 -7.87 5.39
C SER A 502 -25.88 -6.50 6.06
N ILE A 503 -26.86 -5.66 5.69
CA ILE A 503 -27.10 -4.36 6.31
C ILE A 503 -27.32 -4.49 7.83
N ALA A 504 -28.15 -5.45 8.25
CA ALA A 504 -28.37 -5.70 9.67
C ALA A 504 -27.10 -6.12 10.42
N ARG A 505 -26.31 -7.03 9.83
CA ARG A 505 -25.06 -7.53 10.41
C ARG A 505 -23.95 -6.47 10.46
N ARG A 506 -23.93 -5.54 9.50
CA ARG A 506 -22.98 -4.42 9.53
C ARG A 506 -23.18 -3.50 10.74
N LEU A 507 -24.40 -3.37 11.22
CA LEU A 507 -24.66 -2.65 12.46
C LEU A 507 -24.14 -3.42 13.67
N GLN A 508 -24.34 -4.75 13.70
CA GLN A 508 -23.90 -5.59 14.81
C GLN A 508 -22.37 -5.70 14.88
N ASP A 509 -21.69 -5.97 13.76
CA ASP A 509 -20.23 -6.01 13.64
C ASP A 509 -19.79 -5.67 12.21
N PRO A 510 -19.39 -4.41 11.93
CA PRO A 510 -18.94 -3.98 10.62
C PRO A 510 -17.76 -4.79 10.10
N LEU A 511 -16.76 -5.07 10.94
CA LEU A 511 -15.55 -5.81 10.55
C LEU A 511 -15.89 -7.22 10.08
N ALA A 512 -16.67 -7.97 10.88
CA ALA A 512 -17.03 -9.36 10.59
C ALA A 512 -17.81 -9.51 9.28
N GLU A 513 -18.58 -8.49 8.89
CA GLU A 513 -19.36 -8.53 7.66
C GLU A 513 -18.58 -7.99 6.45
N LEU A 514 -17.87 -6.87 6.60
CA LEU A 514 -17.14 -6.22 5.49
C LEU A 514 -15.95 -7.05 4.98
N VAL A 515 -15.34 -7.89 5.80
CA VAL A 515 -14.26 -8.80 5.36
C VAL A 515 -14.71 -9.86 4.35
N LYS A 516 -16.02 -10.05 4.17
CA LYS A 516 -16.61 -11.02 3.22
C LYS A 516 -16.53 -10.55 1.77
N ILE A 517 -16.23 -9.27 1.54
CA ILE A 517 -16.16 -8.65 0.20
C ILE A 517 -14.76 -8.13 -0.09
N ASP A 518 -14.48 -7.92 -1.37
CA ASP A 518 -13.26 -7.22 -1.78
C ASP A 518 -13.29 -5.78 -1.23
N PRO A 519 -12.29 -5.33 -0.50
CA PRO A 519 -12.26 -3.96 0.06
C PRO A 519 -12.46 -2.87 -1.00
N LYS A 520 -12.05 -3.10 -2.24
CA LYS A 520 -12.31 -2.18 -3.36
C LYS A 520 -13.79 -1.95 -3.64
N ALA A 521 -14.65 -2.90 -3.30
CA ALA A 521 -16.08 -2.76 -3.48
C ALA A 521 -16.73 -1.83 -2.45
N ILE A 522 -16.02 -1.46 -1.38
CA ILE A 522 -16.53 -0.54 -0.35
C ILE A 522 -16.61 0.91 -0.85
N GLY A 523 -15.80 1.29 -1.86
CA GLY A 523 -15.88 2.62 -2.47
C GLY A 523 -15.31 3.71 -1.58
N VAL A 524 -14.06 3.59 -1.18
CA VAL A 524 -13.40 4.49 -0.21
C VAL A 524 -12.65 5.68 -0.83
N GLY A 525 -12.71 5.86 -2.16
CA GLY A 525 -12.00 6.95 -2.82
C GLY A 525 -12.49 7.32 -4.22
N GLN A 526 -12.42 8.62 -4.55
CA GLN A 526 -12.97 9.18 -5.77
C GLN A 526 -12.30 8.65 -7.06
N TYR A 527 -10.96 8.46 -7.05
CA TYR A 527 -10.17 8.01 -8.21
C TYR A 527 -9.76 6.53 -8.12
N GLN A 528 -10.44 5.75 -7.29
CA GLN A 528 -10.09 4.36 -7.00
C GLN A 528 -9.94 3.48 -8.24
N HIS A 529 -10.74 3.71 -9.29
CA HIS A 529 -10.71 2.94 -10.55
C HIS A 529 -9.55 3.33 -11.48
N ASP A 530 -8.92 4.48 -11.26
CA ASP A 530 -7.77 4.97 -12.03
C ASP A 530 -6.43 4.54 -11.42
N MET A 531 -6.44 4.01 -10.19
CA MET A 531 -5.25 3.54 -9.50
C MET A 531 -4.68 2.25 -10.09
N PRO A 532 -3.37 1.97 -9.91
CA PRO A 532 -2.78 0.67 -10.16
C PRO A 532 -3.47 -0.40 -9.30
N GLN A 533 -4.33 -1.22 -9.89
CA GLN A 533 -5.25 -2.11 -9.17
C GLN A 533 -4.53 -3.16 -8.31
N LYS A 534 -3.31 -3.57 -8.68
CA LYS A 534 -2.48 -4.50 -7.91
C LYS A 534 -2.00 -3.87 -6.60
N GLU A 535 -1.49 -2.65 -6.67
CA GLU A 535 -0.99 -1.90 -5.51
C GLU A 535 -2.13 -1.52 -4.57
N LEU A 536 -3.23 -1.02 -5.13
CA LEU A 536 -4.45 -0.73 -4.36
C LEU A 536 -4.95 -1.98 -3.62
N SER A 537 -5.04 -3.14 -4.30
CA SER A 537 -5.48 -4.37 -3.64
C SER A 537 -4.53 -4.78 -2.51
N ALA A 538 -3.22 -4.75 -2.74
CA ALA A 538 -2.24 -5.12 -1.72
C ALA A 538 -2.32 -4.21 -0.49
N ALA A 539 -2.46 -2.89 -0.69
CA ALA A 539 -2.59 -1.91 0.39
C ALA A 539 -3.88 -2.13 1.20
N LEU A 540 -5.03 -2.27 0.53
CA LEU A 540 -6.31 -2.48 1.21
C LEU A 540 -6.39 -3.83 1.92
N ASP A 541 -5.88 -4.90 1.31
CA ASP A 541 -5.79 -6.23 1.95
C ASP A 541 -4.90 -6.17 3.21
N GLY A 542 -3.79 -5.43 3.16
CA GLY A 542 -2.95 -5.18 4.33
C GLY A 542 -3.68 -4.46 5.45
N VAL A 543 -4.52 -3.46 5.13
CA VAL A 543 -5.35 -2.77 6.13
C VAL A 543 -6.37 -3.71 6.75
N VAL A 544 -7.06 -4.53 5.95
CA VAL A 544 -8.01 -5.53 6.47
C VAL A 544 -7.31 -6.50 7.41
N GLU A 545 -6.15 -7.03 7.02
CA GLU A 545 -5.35 -7.92 7.85
C GLU A 545 -4.95 -7.26 9.17
N ALA A 546 -4.46 -6.02 9.13
CA ALA A 546 -4.09 -5.26 10.33
C ALA A 546 -5.28 -5.06 11.27
N CYS A 547 -6.46 -4.68 10.75
CA CYS A 547 -7.68 -4.50 11.54
C CYS A 547 -8.12 -5.81 12.21
N VAL A 548 -8.19 -6.89 11.45
CA VAL A 548 -8.61 -8.21 11.97
C VAL A 548 -7.68 -8.69 13.08
N ASN A 549 -6.36 -8.60 12.87
CA ASN A 549 -5.38 -9.05 13.86
C ASN A 549 -5.31 -8.12 15.09
N SER A 550 -5.62 -6.82 14.95
CA SER A 550 -5.69 -5.90 16.09
C SER A 550 -6.91 -6.16 16.99
N VAL A 551 -8.05 -6.52 16.41
CA VAL A 551 -9.28 -6.85 17.14
C VAL A 551 -9.19 -8.24 17.76
N GLY A 552 -8.59 -9.19 17.06
CA GLY A 552 -8.61 -10.62 17.38
C GLY A 552 -9.91 -11.30 16.95
N VAL A 553 -9.87 -12.62 16.80
CA VAL A 553 -10.96 -13.39 16.19
C VAL A 553 -11.37 -14.53 17.10
N ASP A 554 -12.66 -14.65 17.38
CA ASP A 554 -13.22 -15.77 18.12
C ASP A 554 -13.34 -17.02 17.21
N LEU A 555 -12.75 -18.14 17.67
CA LEU A 555 -12.69 -19.38 16.91
C LEU A 555 -14.06 -20.05 16.70
N ASN A 556 -14.97 -19.86 17.67
CA ASN A 556 -16.23 -20.56 17.66
C ASN A 556 -17.30 -19.84 16.82
N THR A 557 -17.17 -18.53 16.62
CA THR A 557 -18.17 -17.71 15.91
C THR A 557 -17.71 -17.22 14.54
N ALA A 558 -16.40 -17.16 14.30
CA ALA A 558 -15.84 -16.56 13.09
C ALA A 558 -16.19 -17.30 11.80
N SER A 559 -16.44 -16.54 10.75
CA SER A 559 -16.61 -17.06 9.39
C SER A 559 -15.27 -17.47 8.76
N PRO A 560 -15.27 -18.38 7.74
CA PRO A 560 -14.04 -18.73 7.03
C PRO A 560 -13.33 -17.51 6.41
N GLN A 561 -14.11 -16.49 5.99
CA GLN A 561 -13.57 -15.26 5.40
C GLN A 561 -12.84 -14.44 6.45
N LEU A 562 -13.39 -14.28 7.65
CA LEU A 562 -12.73 -13.58 8.76
C LEU A 562 -11.48 -14.33 9.21
N LEU A 563 -11.56 -15.65 9.38
CA LEU A 563 -10.41 -16.49 9.73
C LEU A 563 -9.27 -16.40 8.71
N SER A 564 -9.59 -16.30 7.42
CA SER A 564 -8.55 -16.20 6.37
C SER A 564 -7.77 -14.88 6.37
N ARG A 565 -8.20 -13.88 7.14
CA ARG A 565 -7.49 -12.60 7.36
C ARG A 565 -6.61 -12.61 8.60
N VAL A 566 -6.63 -13.69 9.37
CA VAL A 566 -5.74 -13.86 10.52
C VAL A 566 -4.33 -14.26 10.04
N ALA A 567 -3.32 -13.65 10.62
CA ALA A 567 -1.92 -13.93 10.32
C ALA A 567 -1.64 -15.45 10.34
N GLY A 568 -0.99 -15.97 9.29
CA GLY A 568 -0.66 -17.38 9.16
C GLY A 568 -1.81 -18.32 8.74
N ILE A 569 -3.03 -17.82 8.53
CA ILE A 569 -4.19 -18.60 8.10
C ILE A 569 -4.53 -18.29 6.65
N ASN A 570 -4.43 -19.27 5.78
CA ASN A 570 -4.92 -19.18 4.41
C ASN A 570 -6.38 -19.70 4.29
N SER A 571 -7.01 -19.47 3.13
CA SER A 571 -8.41 -19.86 2.89
C SER A 571 -8.67 -21.37 3.09
N SER A 572 -7.68 -22.25 2.83
CA SER A 572 -7.83 -23.69 3.04
C SER A 572 -7.84 -24.05 4.54
N ILE A 573 -6.93 -23.42 5.31
CA ILE A 573 -6.86 -23.62 6.77
C ILE A 573 -8.13 -23.05 7.41
N ALA A 574 -8.59 -21.87 7.00
CA ALA A 574 -9.82 -21.24 7.50
C ALA A 574 -11.06 -22.15 7.35
N LYS A 575 -11.22 -22.76 6.17
CA LYS A 575 -12.29 -23.75 5.93
C LYS A 575 -12.12 -25.00 6.82
N ASN A 576 -10.92 -25.50 7.00
CA ASN A 576 -10.66 -26.66 7.84
C ASN A 576 -10.95 -26.38 9.34
N ILE A 577 -10.72 -25.15 9.81
CA ILE A 577 -11.09 -24.73 11.18
C ILE A 577 -12.61 -24.81 11.35
N VAL A 578 -13.37 -24.30 10.38
CA VAL A 578 -14.84 -24.36 10.45
C VAL A 578 -15.34 -25.79 10.38
N LEU A 579 -14.83 -26.61 9.46
CA LEU A 579 -15.17 -28.03 9.37
C LEU A 579 -14.85 -28.78 10.68
N TYR A 580 -13.71 -28.53 11.28
CA TYR A 580 -13.30 -29.16 12.54
C TYR A 580 -14.33 -28.88 13.64
N ARG A 581 -14.78 -27.60 13.80
CA ARG A 581 -15.77 -27.25 14.82
C ARG A 581 -17.19 -27.82 14.52
N GLU A 582 -17.55 -27.98 13.24
CA GLU A 582 -18.79 -28.59 12.83
C GLU A 582 -18.82 -30.11 13.14
N GLU A 583 -17.69 -30.78 12.97
CA GLU A 583 -17.53 -32.23 13.21
C GLU A 583 -17.28 -32.58 14.67
N ASN A 584 -16.52 -31.77 15.40
CA ASN A 584 -16.02 -32.07 16.76
C ASN A 584 -16.65 -31.21 17.87
N GLY A 585 -17.51 -30.24 17.51
CA GLY A 585 -18.04 -29.26 18.43
C GLY A 585 -17.14 -28.06 18.60
N GLU A 586 -17.51 -27.15 19.50
CA GLU A 586 -16.79 -25.90 19.77
C GLU A 586 -15.39 -26.16 20.30
N PHE A 587 -14.44 -25.29 19.89
CA PHE A 587 -13.10 -25.31 20.47
C PHE A 587 -13.16 -24.96 21.94
N THR A 588 -12.55 -25.79 22.78
CA THR A 588 -12.42 -25.58 24.23
C THR A 588 -11.07 -25.00 24.64
N SER A 589 -10.10 -25.00 23.73
CA SER A 589 -8.77 -24.41 23.93
C SER A 589 -8.08 -24.06 22.59
N ARG A 590 -7.19 -23.08 22.62
CA ARG A 590 -6.31 -22.77 21.48
C ARG A 590 -5.45 -23.94 21.02
N SER A 591 -5.06 -24.83 21.93
CA SER A 591 -4.21 -25.97 21.60
C SER A 591 -4.87 -26.96 20.64
N GLU A 592 -6.20 -26.97 20.57
CA GLU A 592 -6.95 -27.82 19.64
C GLU A 592 -6.74 -27.46 18.18
N LEU A 593 -6.34 -26.21 17.89
CA LEU A 593 -5.93 -25.81 16.53
C LEU A 593 -4.85 -26.71 15.94
N LYS A 594 -3.98 -27.30 16.75
CA LYS A 594 -2.96 -28.26 16.28
C LYS A 594 -3.54 -29.55 15.69
N LYS A 595 -4.81 -29.83 15.93
CA LYS A 595 -5.54 -30.98 15.38
C LYS A 595 -6.19 -30.65 14.02
N VAL A 596 -6.26 -29.36 13.65
CA VAL A 596 -6.87 -28.92 12.40
C VAL A 596 -6.00 -29.30 11.21
N ALA A 597 -6.61 -29.92 10.21
CA ALA A 597 -5.91 -30.35 8.99
C ALA A 597 -5.24 -29.16 8.28
N LYS A 598 -3.99 -29.38 7.81
CA LYS A 598 -3.13 -28.37 7.15
C LYS A 598 -2.64 -27.22 8.02
N LEU A 599 -3.00 -27.13 9.28
CA LEU A 599 -2.47 -26.14 10.21
C LEU A 599 -1.19 -26.67 10.85
N GLY A 600 -0.04 -26.38 10.21
CA GLY A 600 1.28 -26.81 10.69
C GLY A 600 1.80 -25.96 11.85
N PRO A 601 2.96 -26.34 12.44
CA PRO A 601 3.54 -25.64 13.59
C PRO A 601 3.78 -24.15 13.37
N LYS A 602 4.30 -23.78 12.17
CA LYS A 602 4.56 -22.39 11.83
C LYS A 602 3.26 -21.57 11.68
N ALA A 603 2.21 -22.15 11.07
CA ALA A 603 0.91 -21.49 10.97
C ALA A 603 0.29 -21.29 12.36
N PHE A 604 0.43 -22.30 13.26
CA PHE A 604 -0.02 -22.18 14.65
C PHE A 604 0.72 -21.06 15.39
N GLU A 605 2.04 -20.97 15.27
CA GLU A 605 2.84 -19.90 15.87
C GLU A 605 2.33 -18.53 15.38
N GLN A 606 2.10 -18.36 14.08
CA GLN A 606 1.67 -17.09 13.51
C GLN A 606 0.25 -16.68 13.93
N CYS A 607 -0.68 -17.60 14.07
CA CYS A 607 -2.09 -17.29 14.28
C CYS A 607 -2.58 -17.36 15.72
N ALA A 608 -1.94 -18.18 16.58
CA ALA A 608 -2.50 -18.54 17.88
C ALA A 608 -2.79 -17.34 18.79
N GLY A 609 -1.94 -16.31 18.77
CA GLY A 609 -2.12 -15.13 19.59
C GLY A 609 -3.30 -14.23 19.16
N PHE A 610 -3.71 -14.31 17.89
CA PHE A 610 -4.82 -13.52 17.34
C PHE A 610 -6.18 -14.22 17.43
N LEU A 611 -6.19 -15.52 17.74
CA LEU A 611 -7.41 -16.31 17.87
C LEU A 611 -7.81 -16.43 19.33
N ARG A 612 -9.09 -16.30 19.63
CA ARG A 612 -9.64 -16.33 20.98
C ARG A 612 -10.62 -17.49 21.15
N VAL A 613 -10.69 -18.03 22.37
CA VAL A 613 -11.67 -19.04 22.79
C VAL A 613 -12.27 -18.57 24.12
N ALA A 614 -13.44 -17.93 24.05
CA ALA A 614 -14.09 -17.30 25.21
C ALA A 614 -14.44 -18.33 26.31
N GLU A 615 -14.86 -19.53 25.91
CA GLU A 615 -15.32 -20.62 26.78
C GLU A 615 -14.16 -21.48 27.33
N SER A 616 -12.90 -21.14 27.00
CA SER A 616 -11.75 -21.92 27.47
C SER A 616 -11.62 -21.93 29.00
N LYS A 617 -11.22 -23.08 29.52
CA LYS A 617 -10.81 -23.20 30.93
C LYS A 617 -9.57 -22.40 31.23
N ASN A 618 -8.66 -22.28 30.27
CA ASN A 618 -7.45 -21.47 30.37
C ASN A 618 -7.77 -20.01 30.05
N VAL A 619 -7.71 -19.13 31.01
CA VAL A 619 -8.04 -17.71 30.90
C VAL A 619 -7.22 -16.99 29.80
N PHE A 620 -5.99 -17.44 29.55
CA PHE A 620 -5.12 -16.84 28.54
C PHE A 620 -5.62 -17.06 27.11
N ASP A 621 -6.43 -18.09 26.88
CA ASP A 621 -6.99 -18.38 25.54
C ASP A 621 -8.02 -17.33 25.11
N ASN A 622 -8.56 -16.53 26.01
CA ASN A 622 -9.44 -15.39 25.72
C ASN A 622 -8.71 -14.04 25.77
N THR A 623 -7.41 -14.02 25.61
CA THR A 623 -6.58 -12.80 25.59
C THR A 623 -5.72 -12.76 24.32
N ALA A 624 -5.04 -11.66 24.03
CA ALA A 624 -4.04 -11.61 22.97
C ALA A 624 -2.64 -12.05 23.43
N VAL A 625 -2.50 -12.64 24.63
CA VAL A 625 -1.23 -13.22 25.09
C VAL A 625 -0.89 -14.43 24.20
N HIS A 626 0.32 -14.44 23.65
CA HIS A 626 0.76 -15.55 22.80
C HIS A 626 1.02 -16.82 23.64
N PRO A 627 0.72 -18.04 23.14
CA PRO A 627 0.97 -19.29 23.87
C PRO A 627 2.41 -19.47 24.32
N GLU A 628 3.40 -18.93 23.62
CA GLU A 628 4.81 -18.94 24.04
C GLU A 628 5.02 -18.24 25.39
N SER A 629 4.24 -17.20 25.68
CA SER A 629 4.34 -16.40 26.89
C SER A 629 3.47 -16.89 28.04
N TYR A 630 2.73 -18.00 27.90
CA TYR A 630 1.85 -18.50 28.96
C TYR A 630 2.59 -18.88 30.23
N ALA A 631 3.80 -19.44 30.12
CA ALA A 631 4.62 -19.78 31.28
C ALA A 631 5.00 -18.51 32.06
N ALA A 632 5.49 -17.48 31.37
CA ALA A 632 5.82 -16.20 31.99
C ALA A 632 4.59 -15.49 32.58
N ALA A 633 3.46 -15.51 31.88
CA ALA A 633 2.20 -14.95 32.39
C ALA A 633 1.72 -15.65 33.67
N LYS A 634 1.78 -16.98 33.73
CA LYS A 634 1.44 -17.74 34.97
C LYS A 634 2.36 -17.42 36.14
N GLU A 635 3.64 -17.30 35.86
CA GLU A 635 4.62 -16.97 36.91
C GLU A 635 4.43 -15.52 37.39
N LEU A 636 4.13 -14.58 36.49
CA LEU A 636 3.75 -13.21 36.85
C LEU A 636 2.56 -13.17 37.81
N LEU A 637 1.50 -13.94 37.52
CA LEU A 637 0.32 -14.01 38.39
C LEU A 637 0.67 -14.52 39.79
N LYS A 638 1.54 -15.52 39.88
CA LYS A 638 2.01 -16.03 41.19
C LYS A 638 2.80 -14.98 41.97
N ILE A 639 3.74 -14.29 41.29
CA ILE A 639 4.54 -13.23 41.92
C ILE A 639 3.65 -12.11 42.46
N CYS A 640 2.61 -11.74 41.68
CA CYS A 640 1.68 -10.70 42.06
C CYS A 640 0.52 -11.16 42.97
N ASN A 641 0.49 -12.42 43.41
CA ASN A 641 -0.59 -13.02 44.18
C ASN A 641 -1.99 -12.82 43.59
N VAL A 642 -2.11 -12.91 42.25
CA VAL A 642 -3.36 -12.79 41.53
C VAL A 642 -3.77 -14.17 40.99
N SER A 643 -5.01 -14.56 41.22
CA SER A 643 -5.54 -15.84 40.74
C SER A 643 -6.11 -15.72 39.30
N GLU A 644 -6.17 -16.82 38.55
CA GLU A 644 -6.85 -16.88 37.28
C GLU A 644 -8.36 -16.52 37.37
N SER A 645 -8.97 -16.72 38.53
CA SER A 645 -10.36 -16.31 38.80
C SER A 645 -10.52 -14.79 38.90
N ASP A 646 -9.52 -14.10 39.48
CA ASP A 646 -9.56 -12.64 39.56
C ASP A 646 -9.52 -11.98 38.17
N ILE A 647 -8.78 -12.60 37.21
CA ILE A 647 -8.77 -12.17 35.80
C ILE A 647 -10.15 -12.35 35.19
N LYS A 648 -10.82 -13.49 35.38
CA LYS A 648 -12.17 -13.75 34.86
C LYS A 648 -13.21 -12.76 35.38
N THR A 649 -13.08 -12.35 36.63
CA THR A 649 -14.01 -11.38 37.25
C THR A 649 -13.64 -9.93 37.02
N GLY A 650 -12.51 -9.65 36.36
CA GLY A 650 -12.01 -8.29 36.09
C GLY A 650 -11.41 -7.57 37.30
N ASN A 651 -11.15 -8.30 38.43
CA ASN A 651 -10.58 -7.74 39.63
C ASN A 651 -9.03 -7.72 39.59
N ILE A 652 -8.48 -6.84 38.79
CA ILE A 652 -7.06 -6.79 38.38
C ILE A 652 -6.30 -5.54 38.82
N SER A 653 -6.93 -4.68 39.61
CA SER A 653 -6.27 -3.48 40.17
C SER A 653 -4.99 -3.86 40.93
N LEU A 654 -4.99 -5.02 41.61
CA LEU A 654 -3.83 -5.56 42.32
C LEU A 654 -2.67 -5.87 41.36
N LEU A 655 -2.93 -6.44 40.17
CA LEU A 655 -1.88 -6.80 39.22
C LEU A 655 -1.08 -5.55 38.79
N LYS A 656 -1.78 -4.49 38.38
CA LYS A 656 -1.13 -3.23 37.94
C LYS A 656 -0.30 -2.61 39.07
N SER A 657 -0.88 -2.48 40.26
CA SER A 657 -0.20 -1.87 41.41
C SER A 657 1.03 -2.66 41.84
N GLN A 658 0.98 -3.99 41.79
CA GLN A 658 2.11 -4.85 42.12
C GLN A 658 3.22 -4.73 41.06
N VAL A 659 2.89 -4.71 39.77
CA VAL A 659 3.86 -4.55 38.68
C VAL A 659 4.54 -3.17 38.76
N GLU A 660 3.81 -2.11 39.07
CA GLU A 660 4.37 -0.77 39.31
C GLU A 660 5.30 -0.75 40.52
N THR A 661 4.94 -1.44 41.63
CA THR A 661 5.73 -1.49 42.87
C THR A 661 7.02 -2.28 42.65
N LEU A 662 6.97 -3.43 41.99
CA LEU A 662 8.12 -4.31 41.77
C LEU A 662 9.03 -3.80 40.62
N GLY A 663 8.52 -2.95 39.75
CA GLY A 663 9.21 -2.39 38.60
C GLY A 663 9.24 -3.32 37.39
N THR A 664 8.85 -2.79 36.25
CA THR A 664 8.71 -3.54 34.97
C THR A 664 10.02 -4.18 34.53
N SER A 665 11.14 -3.46 34.61
CA SER A 665 12.45 -3.95 34.19
C SER A 665 12.97 -5.12 35.08
N ALA A 666 12.72 -5.06 36.37
CA ALA A 666 13.11 -6.13 37.32
C ALA A 666 12.30 -7.40 37.07
N LEU A 667 10.97 -7.25 36.91
CA LEU A 667 10.07 -8.37 36.64
C LEU A 667 10.34 -9.00 35.26
N ALA A 668 10.60 -8.19 34.21
CA ALA A 668 10.91 -8.69 32.88
C ALA A 668 12.16 -9.60 32.92
N LYS A 669 13.22 -9.17 33.62
CA LYS A 669 14.44 -9.98 33.82
C LYS A 669 14.17 -11.26 34.61
N GLN A 670 13.33 -11.20 35.65
CA GLN A 670 12.98 -12.36 36.48
C GLN A 670 12.18 -13.40 35.70
N LEU A 671 11.34 -12.94 34.74
CA LEU A 671 10.49 -13.79 33.92
C LEU A 671 11.17 -14.22 32.60
N ASP A 672 12.40 -13.79 32.37
CA ASP A 672 13.17 -14.04 31.14
C ASP A 672 12.40 -13.62 29.85
N ILE A 673 11.75 -12.45 29.92
CA ILE A 673 11.02 -11.83 28.80
C ILE A 673 11.42 -10.36 28.63
N GLY A 674 11.13 -9.77 27.47
CA GLY A 674 11.34 -8.34 27.26
C GLY A 674 10.32 -7.46 28.00
N GLU A 675 10.70 -6.24 28.32
CA GLU A 675 9.78 -5.27 28.94
C GLU A 675 8.53 -4.99 28.09
N PRO A 676 8.62 -4.85 26.75
CA PRO A 676 7.44 -4.69 25.91
C PRO A 676 6.46 -5.87 26.01
N THR A 677 6.97 -7.11 26.04
CA THR A 677 6.14 -8.31 26.22
C THR A 677 5.48 -8.34 27.60
N LEU A 678 6.19 -7.96 28.68
CA LEU A 678 5.61 -7.86 30.00
C LEU A 678 4.46 -6.85 30.06
N ILE A 679 4.67 -5.66 29.50
CA ILE A 679 3.65 -4.59 29.42
C ILE A 679 2.42 -5.07 28.66
N ASP A 680 2.62 -5.77 27.54
CA ASP A 680 1.55 -6.35 26.76
C ASP A 680 0.77 -7.42 27.53
N ILE A 681 1.46 -8.34 28.23
CA ILE A 681 0.82 -9.35 29.08
C ILE A 681 -0.05 -8.68 30.16
N VAL A 682 0.49 -7.69 30.87
CA VAL A 682 -0.24 -6.96 31.93
C VAL A 682 -1.46 -6.23 31.34
N SER A 683 -1.32 -5.60 30.19
CA SER A 683 -2.41 -4.91 29.51
C SER A 683 -3.52 -5.86 29.08
N GLU A 684 -3.17 -7.01 28.48
CA GLU A 684 -4.12 -8.02 28.01
C GLU A 684 -4.84 -8.74 29.16
N LEU A 685 -4.12 -9.07 30.24
CA LEU A 685 -4.72 -9.65 31.43
C LEU A 685 -5.61 -8.65 32.18
N SER A 686 -5.35 -7.37 32.01
CA SER A 686 -6.15 -6.31 32.60
C SER A 686 -7.54 -6.19 32.00
N LYS A 687 -7.73 -6.62 30.75
CA LYS A 687 -9.01 -6.58 30.03
C LYS A 687 -9.15 -7.83 29.15
N PRO A 688 -9.38 -9.02 29.72
CA PRO A 688 -9.52 -10.24 28.95
C PRO A 688 -10.71 -10.12 27.98
N GLY A 689 -10.55 -10.60 26.75
CA GLY A 689 -11.57 -10.47 25.73
C GLY A 689 -11.80 -9.05 25.17
N ARG A 690 -10.91 -8.09 25.48
CA ARG A 690 -11.00 -6.70 25.03
C ARG A 690 -11.10 -6.62 23.52
N ASP A 691 -12.10 -5.88 23.07
CA ASP A 691 -12.20 -5.39 21.71
C ASP A 691 -11.70 -3.91 21.71
N PRO A 692 -10.64 -3.55 20.98
CA PRO A 692 -10.13 -2.18 20.98
C PRO A 692 -11.17 -1.17 20.47
N ARG A 693 -12.19 -1.62 19.73
CA ARG A 693 -13.28 -0.78 19.25
C ARG A 693 -14.24 -0.34 20.35
N ASP A 694 -14.28 -1.04 21.49
CA ASP A 694 -15.15 -0.67 22.62
C ASP A 694 -14.71 0.65 23.30
N GLU A 695 -13.48 1.10 23.10
CA GLU A 695 -12.94 2.36 23.60
C GLU A 695 -13.24 3.56 22.69
N LEU A 696 -13.72 3.30 21.47
CA LEU A 696 -14.11 4.35 20.54
C LEU A 696 -15.49 4.91 20.88
N PRO A 697 -15.82 6.14 20.48
CA PRO A 697 -17.14 6.71 20.66
C PRO A 697 -18.20 5.81 20.05
N LYS A 698 -19.24 5.48 20.82
CA LYS A 698 -20.34 4.65 20.32
C LYS A 698 -21.09 5.37 19.19
N PRO A 699 -21.59 4.64 18.17
CA PRO A 699 -22.38 5.23 17.10
C PRO A 699 -23.56 6.02 17.60
N LEU A 700 -23.91 7.11 16.92
CA LEU A 700 -25.11 7.90 17.24
C LEU A 700 -26.37 7.14 16.79
N LEU A 701 -27.09 6.61 17.77
CA LEU A 701 -28.37 5.97 17.54
C LEU A 701 -29.48 7.02 17.61
N ARG A 702 -30.46 6.96 16.69
CA ARG A 702 -31.55 7.91 16.53
C ARG A 702 -32.89 7.30 16.86
N SER A 703 -33.81 8.12 17.32
CA SER A 703 -35.22 7.77 17.52
C SER A 703 -36.18 8.65 16.72
N ASP A 704 -35.68 9.78 16.18
CA ASP A 704 -36.47 10.78 15.46
C ASP A 704 -35.69 11.32 14.24
N ILE A 705 -36.36 12.03 13.37
CA ILE A 705 -35.80 12.68 12.19
C ILE A 705 -35.81 14.18 12.35
N MET A 706 -34.74 14.82 11.92
CA MET A 706 -34.64 16.25 11.75
C MET A 706 -34.56 16.56 10.25
N GLY A 707 -35.44 17.43 9.77
CA GLY A 707 -35.43 17.95 8.39
C GLY A 707 -34.43 19.08 8.21
N ILE A 708 -34.08 19.36 6.94
CA ILE A 708 -33.21 20.52 6.60
C ILE A 708 -33.89 21.84 6.98
N GLU A 709 -35.21 21.83 6.98
CA GLU A 709 -36.08 22.97 7.32
C GLU A 709 -36.07 23.27 8.83
N ASP A 710 -35.73 22.27 9.65
CA ASP A 710 -35.65 22.40 11.11
C ASP A 710 -34.33 23.06 11.55
N LEU A 711 -33.35 23.15 10.66
CA LEU A 711 -32.03 23.69 10.95
C LEU A 711 -32.05 25.21 11.03
N LYS A 712 -31.55 25.74 12.14
CA LYS A 712 -31.40 27.20 12.35
C LYS A 712 -29.93 27.57 12.55
N ALA A 713 -29.51 28.70 11.98
CA ALA A 713 -28.17 29.20 12.20
C ALA A 713 -27.88 29.35 13.72
N GLY A 714 -26.71 28.89 14.16
CA GLY A 714 -26.32 28.83 15.55
C GLY A 714 -26.75 27.56 16.30
N MET A 715 -27.53 26.68 15.71
CA MET A 715 -27.97 25.43 16.33
C MET A 715 -26.77 24.51 16.57
N GLU A 716 -26.64 23.98 17.79
CA GLU A 716 -25.63 23.02 18.20
C GLU A 716 -26.11 21.60 17.92
N LEU A 717 -25.32 20.83 17.20
CA LEU A 717 -25.63 19.44 16.81
C LEU A 717 -24.42 18.55 17.04
N LYS A 718 -24.68 17.29 17.31
CA LYS A 718 -23.67 16.23 17.21
C LYS A 718 -23.76 15.58 15.84
N GLY A 719 -22.64 15.45 15.16
CA GLY A 719 -22.57 14.81 13.86
C GLY A 719 -21.42 13.82 13.78
N THR A 720 -21.50 12.92 12.80
CA THR A 720 -20.46 11.96 12.50
C THR A 720 -19.73 12.39 11.23
N VAL A 721 -18.41 12.46 11.27
CA VAL A 721 -17.58 12.76 10.08
C VAL A 721 -17.69 11.62 9.08
N ARG A 722 -18.23 11.90 7.89
CA ARG A 722 -18.40 10.89 6.82
C ARG A 722 -17.27 10.88 5.83
N ASN A 723 -16.70 12.03 5.55
CA ASN A 723 -15.60 12.15 4.60
C ASN A 723 -14.70 13.32 4.97
N VAL A 724 -13.40 13.16 4.77
CA VAL A 724 -12.37 14.19 4.99
C VAL A 724 -11.67 14.43 3.66
N ILE A 725 -11.68 15.69 3.21
CA ILE A 725 -11.09 16.12 1.94
C ILE A 725 -10.19 17.35 2.17
N ASP A 726 -9.41 17.74 1.19
CA ASP A 726 -8.37 18.78 1.33
C ASP A 726 -8.89 20.11 1.88
N PHE A 727 -10.10 20.50 1.51
CA PHE A 727 -10.69 21.80 1.90
C PHE A 727 -11.65 21.71 3.09
N GLY A 728 -11.90 20.53 3.67
CA GLY A 728 -12.81 20.40 4.81
C GLY A 728 -13.22 18.98 5.13
N ALA A 729 -14.27 18.86 5.93
CA ALA A 729 -14.88 17.58 6.29
C ALA A 729 -16.40 17.63 6.09
N PHE A 730 -16.96 16.57 5.55
CA PHE A 730 -18.40 16.34 5.49
C PHE A 730 -18.86 15.63 6.75
N VAL A 731 -19.86 16.22 7.39
CA VAL A 731 -20.38 15.75 8.67
C VAL A 731 -21.87 15.46 8.53
N ASP A 732 -22.27 14.23 8.83
CA ASP A 732 -23.67 13.81 8.95
C ASP A 732 -24.21 14.31 10.30
N ILE A 733 -25.09 15.27 10.27
CA ILE A 733 -25.75 15.84 11.43
C ILE A 733 -27.16 15.32 11.66
N GLY A 734 -27.57 14.29 10.92
CA GLY A 734 -28.87 13.67 11.05
C GLY A 734 -29.98 14.25 10.15
N VAL A 735 -29.60 15.14 9.27
CA VAL A 735 -30.41 15.57 8.12
C VAL A 735 -29.85 14.88 6.86
N HIS A 736 -30.69 14.65 5.85
CA HIS A 736 -30.32 13.85 4.66
C HIS A 736 -29.19 14.43 3.78
N GLN A 737 -28.62 15.53 4.18
CA GLN A 737 -27.53 16.20 3.50
C GLN A 737 -26.37 16.37 4.48
N ASP A 738 -25.20 15.88 4.10
CA ASP A 738 -24.02 16.12 4.90
C ASP A 738 -23.68 17.62 4.91
N GLY A 739 -23.38 18.14 6.08
CA GLY A 739 -22.93 19.52 6.25
C GLY A 739 -21.42 19.62 6.04
N LEU A 740 -20.96 20.67 5.37
CA LEU A 740 -19.55 20.94 5.17
C LEU A 740 -18.97 21.77 6.31
N VAL A 741 -17.97 21.25 7.00
CA VAL A 741 -17.07 22.02 7.86
C VAL A 741 -15.83 22.36 7.04
N HIS A 742 -15.72 23.59 6.56
CA HIS A 742 -14.54 24.06 5.83
C HIS A 742 -13.30 24.01 6.72
N ILE A 743 -12.10 23.79 6.17
CA ILE A 743 -10.84 23.69 6.92
C ILE A 743 -10.62 24.87 7.88
N SER A 744 -11.00 26.08 7.47
CA SER A 744 -10.91 27.26 8.32
C SER A 744 -11.91 27.25 9.50
N GLN A 745 -12.90 26.37 9.51
CA GLN A 745 -13.95 26.25 10.54
C GLN A 745 -13.74 25.06 11.49
N ILE A 746 -12.71 24.24 11.28
CA ILE A 746 -12.40 23.08 12.12
C ILE A 746 -11.77 23.52 13.45
N THR A 747 -10.72 24.33 13.38
CA THR A 747 -9.97 24.79 14.57
C THR A 747 -9.47 26.22 14.42
N ASN A 748 -9.12 26.86 15.54
CA ASN A 748 -8.50 28.19 15.55
C ASN A 748 -6.99 28.14 15.22
N LYS A 749 -6.37 26.96 15.22
CA LYS A 749 -4.97 26.76 14.82
C LYS A 749 -4.89 26.57 13.31
N PHE A 750 -3.79 27.01 12.71
CA PHE A 750 -3.53 26.70 11.30
C PHE A 750 -3.23 25.21 11.14
N ILE A 751 -3.95 24.56 10.25
CA ILE A 751 -3.75 23.16 9.84
C ILE A 751 -3.56 23.13 8.33
N LYS A 752 -2.69 22.26 7.85
CA LYS A 752 -2.45 22.11 6.41
C LYS A 752 -3.51 21.24 5.76
N HIS A 753 -3.97 20.22 6.47
CA HIS A 753 -5.00 19.30 5.99
C HIS A 753 -5.98 18.98 7.12
N PRO A 754 -7.29 18.85 6.82
CA PRO A 754 -8.30 18.50 7.82
C PRO A 754 -8.05 17.19 8.57
N SER A 755 -7.38 16.21 7.95
CA SER A 755 -7.03 14.93 8.58
C SER A 755 -6.06 15.04 9.77
N GLU A 756 -5.42 16.19 9.97
CA GLU A 756 -4.63 16.44 11.18
C GLU A 756 -5.50 16.52 12.44
N MET A 757 -6.80 16.84 12.28
CA MET A 757 -7.71 17.09 13.38
C MET A 757 -8.96 16.20 13.36
N LEU A 758 -9.35 15.68 12.20
CA LEU A 758 -10.58 14.93 11.99
C LEU A 758 -10.32 13.62 11.25
N LYS A 759 -11.04 12.58 11.66
CA LYS A 759 -11.07 11.28 10.99
C LYS A 759 -12.49 10.89 10.64
N VAL A 760 -12.66 10.11 9.59
CA VAL A 760 -13.95 9.52 9.23
C VAL A 760 -14.44 8.67 10.40
N GLY A 761 -15.69 8.84 10.79
CA GLY A 761 -16.27 8.18 11.96
C GLY A 761 -16.17 8.96 13.27
N ASP A 762 -15.41 10.07 13.33
CA ASP A 762 -15.37 10.92 14.52
C ASP A 762 -16.74 11.54 14.81
N ILE A 763 -17.13 11.55 16.09
CA ILE A 763 -18.31 12.25 16.55
C ILE A 763 -17.87 13.65 16.99
N VAL A 764 -18.36 14.65 16.28
CA VAL A 764 -18.00 16.05 16.49
C VAL A 764 -19.21 16.89 16.88
N THR A 765 -18.98 17.90 17.72
CA THR A 765 -19.98 18.92 17.97
C THR A 765 -19.78 20.04 16.94
N VAL A 766 -20.85 20.36 16.23
CA VAL A 766 -20.88 21.37 15.18
C VAL A 766 -22.00 22.36 15.40
N TRP A 767 -21.84 23.56 14.90
CA TRP A 767 -22.88 24.59 14.88
C TRP A 767 -23.21 24.93 13.43
N VAL A 768 -24.50 25.11 13.16
CA VAL A 768 -24.96 25.47 11.82
C VAL A 768 -24.59 26.95 11.55
N LEU A 769 -23.80 27.18 10.50
CA LEU A 769 -23.48 28.52 10.03
C LEU A 769 -24.55 29.09 9.11
N SER A 770 -24.91 28.31 8.09
CA SER A 770 -25.92 28.68 7.12
C SER A 770 -26.53 27.44 6.48
N VAL A 771 -27.79 27.55 6.07
CA VAL A 771 -28.51 26.52 5.34
C VAL A 771 -29.06 27.13 4.05
N ASP A 772 -28.72 26.55 2.92
CA ASP A 772 -29.27 26.87 1.61
C ASP A 772 -30.14 25.67 1.18
N ALA A 773 -31.44 25.78 1.49
CA ALA A 773 -32.41 24.70 1.22
C ALA A 773 -32.60 24.46 -0.28
N GLU A 774 -32.52 25.49 -1.14
CA GLU A 774 -32.66 25.35 -2.60
C GLU A 774 -31.49 24.56 -3.20
N LYS A 775 -30.28 24.85 -2.77
CA LYS A 775 -29.07 24.17 -3.24
C LYS A 775 -28.71 22.94 -2.42
N LYS A 776 -29.50 22.61 -1.39
CA LYS A 776 -29.25 21.53 -0.43
C LYS A 776 -27.84 21.60 0.15
N ARG A 777 -27.39 22.79 0.56
CA ARG A 777 -26.05 23.01 1.13
C ARG A 777 -26.16 23.44 2.58
N ILE A 778 -25.41 22.78 3.46
CA ILE A 778 -25.32 23.08 4.88
C ILE A 778 -23.89 23.41 5.20
N SER A 779 -23.67 24.64 5.70
CA SER A 779 -22.35 25.05 6.17
C SER A 779 -22.30 24.94 7.70
N LEU A 780 -21.26 24.28 8.19
CA LEU A 780 -21.06 23.99 9.61
C LEU A 780 -19.75 24.58 10.12
N THR A 781 -19.66 24.77 11.42
CA THR A 781 -18.43 25.13 12.11
C THR A 781 -18.27 24.31 13.39
N MET A 782 -17.02 23.93 13.69
CA MET A 782 -16.64 23.35 14.98
C MET A 782 -16.21 24.42 16.00
N LYS A 783 -16.20 25.67 15.59
CA LYS A 783 -15.90 26.83 16.46
C LYS A 783 -17.18 27.29 17.09
N LYS A 784 -17.27 27.23 18.42
CA LYS A 784 -18.45 27.72 19.13
C LYS A 784 -18.72 29.18 18.72
N PRO A 785 -19.91 29.48 18.15
CA PRO A 785 -20.28 30.87 17.87
C PRO A 785 -20.23 31.72 19.16
N LYS A 786 -19.71 32.91 19.03
CA LYS A 786 -19.65 33.86 20.18
C LYS A 786 -21.03 34.40 20.51
#